data_a38ffbf426d5e75882bfd5dd6a9fbbac
#
_entry.id   a38ffbf426d5e75882bfd5dd6a9fbbac
#
_cell.length_a   1.000
_cell.length_b   1.000
_cell.length_c   1.000
_cell.angle_alpha   90.00
_cell.angle_beta   90.00
_cell.angle_gamma   90.00
#
_symmetry.space_group_name_H-M   'P 1'
#
loop_
_entity.id
_entity.type
_entity.pdbx_description
1 polymer ?
#
loop_
_entity_poly.entity_id
_entity_poly.type
_entity_poly.pdbx_seq_one_letter_code
_entity_poly.pdbx_strand_id
1 'polypeptide(L)'
;MRRVVGKGLVIGSVAAALAGGAFSAYAQVNAEQVLAIGRNVLSMEDYMLAIQYFNQAIKAKPYLADPYFFRALAKLNLEDYKGAEEDCSMAIDRNKFKTEAYKLRGFARQQLGRDSLAVADYDIGLDYNPTDRSFLFYKAVAQTDLKKYPEADSTFSTLLKLYPKFEEGFSARARLNVVRGDTVSALADLDRALSISKSLVNAYLMRAEIEAKRQNWEQASSDMDEAIRLYPQEPDLYVNRAFLRYNLDDFFGAMTDYNTTLEIDPHNAAALFNRALLRYEVKDLSRAAEDFSSVLALEPGNFHALYNRGLVYLELSEWKKALQDFNAISTQYPRFYPVYYAIAECRRNMGDMRGAMQNAYHGDELVKQYVKNPEKNALDRPTIAQATSNSSGVSQGEDESEIDVMNRFNQLVTVSETQETPLSFNDRMKGKVQDRNVAVEPAPLYAVTFSPNTETLRALSNYFRELDDLNTARYLQQPLYLSAGLPSLSSEEASAGLFAFADRIGVLEKQGGARPVDRMARGVALTSLKNFPEAIVELNGVIEEDPRFAVALMARGYALYAQAVSRLASPHQDTSSGETQGDAVLERRTAMKELSDAIADYDAALALNPRLVYAWFNKGCIYYLLQDFGTAAACFTKAVETDPDFGEAYFNRGLSHLKTGNKNSAFTDLSKAGELGVLPSYNLLKRMK
;
A
#
# COMPACT_ATOMS: atom_id res chain seq x y z
N MET A 1 7.64 -10.60 -38.67
CA MET A 1 6.33 -9.95 -38.77
C MET A 1 5.12 -10.92 -38.80
N ARG A 2 5.15 -12.13 -38.18
CA ARG A 2 4.03 -13.10 -38.21
C ARG A 2 3.59 -13.62 -36.82
N ARG A 3 3.94 -12.93 -35.70
CA ARG A 3 3.57 -13.35 -34.34
C ARG A 3 2.73 -12.32 -33.53
N VAL A 4 2.35 -11.19 -34.12
CA VAL A 4 1.58 -10.14 -33.42
C VAL A 4 0.07 -10.17 -33.77
N VAL A 5 -0.32 -10.85 -34.84
CA VAL A 5 -1.74 -10.88 -35.30
C VAL A 5 -2.59 -11.91 -34.52
N GLY A 6 -1.97 -12.90 -33.85
CA GLY A 6 -2.71 -13.96 -33.14
C GLY A 6 -3.28 -13.56 -31.77
N LYS A 7 -2.73 -12.52 -31.12
CA LYS A 7 -3.18 -12.11 -29.76
C LYS A 7 -4.35 -11.12 -29.75
N GLY A 8 -4.52 -10.36 -30.81
CA GLY A 8 -5.64 -9.41 -30.92
C GLY A 8 -6.99 -10.07 -31.24
N LEU A 9 -6.99 -11.22 -31.92
CA LEU A 9 -8.23 -11.89 -32.34
C LEU A 9 -8.92 -12.68 -31.20
N VAL A 10 -8.16 -13.14 -30.21
CA VAL A 10 -8.73 -13.90 -29.07
C VAL A 10 -9.37 -12.95 -28.06
N ILE A 11 -8.82 -11.75 -27.89
CA ILE A 11 -9.38 -10.72 -26.98
C ILE A 11 -10.67 -10.11 -27.58
N GLY A 12 -10.70 -9.91 -28.89
CA GLY A 12 -11.89 -9.40 -29.60
C GLY A 12 -13.07 -10.36 -29.60
N SER A 13 -12.83 -11.67 -29.68
CA SER A 13 -13.90 -12.68 -29.68
C SER A 13 -14.50 -12.92 -28.28
N VAL A 14 -13.75 -12.72 -27.20
CA VAL A 14 -14.24 -12.83 -25.83
C VAL A 14 -15.03 -11.58 -25.43
N ALA A 15 -14.61 -10.39 -25.84
CA ALA A 15 -15.37 -9.15 -25.64
C ALA A 15 -16.68 -9.12 -26.44
N ALA A 16 -16.69 -9.66 -27.67
CA ALA A 16 -17.91 -9.79 -28.47
C ALA A 16 -18.90 -10.83 -27.91
N ALA A 17 -18.42 -11.88 -27.24
CA ALA A 17 -19.28 -12.86 -26.56
C ALA A 17 -19.92 -12.30 -25.28
N LEU A 18 -19.31 -11.27 -24.65
CA LEU A 18 -19.86 -10.57 -23.49
C LEU A 18 -20.86 -9.47 -23.88
N ALA A 19 -20.73 -8.88 -25.07
CA ALA A 19 -21.61 -7.80 -25.55
C ALA A 19 -22.88 -8.29 -26.28
N GLY A 20 -22.97 -9.57 -26.66
CA GLY A 20 -24.08 -10.16 -27.42
C GLY A 20 -25.22 -10.75 -26.57
N GLY A 21 -25.23 -10.55 -25.26
CA GLY A 21 -26.09 -11.27 -24.31
C GLY A 21 -27.39 -10.61 -23.90
N ALA A 22 -28.07 -9.86 -24.75
CA ALA A 22 -29.40 -9.35 -24.45
C ALA A 22 -30.51 -10.01 -25.29
N PHE A 23 -30.46 -11.32 -25.46
CA PHE A 23 -31.63 -12.13 -25.82
C PHE A 23 -31.47 -13.55 -25.27
N SER A 24 -32.41 -13.96 -24.42
CA SER A 24 -32.72 -15.27 -23.90
C SER A 24 -32.23 -16.47 -24.72
N ALA A 25 -31.01 -16.88 -24.45
CA ALA A 25 -30.63 -18.27 -24.33
C ALA A 25 -29.67 -18.26 -23.15
N TYR A 26 -30.06 -18.82 -22.02
CA TYR A 26 -29.14 -19.26 -20.99
C TYR A 26 -28.22 -20.29 -21.67
N ALA A 27 -27.22 -19.82 -22.37
CA ALA A 27 -26.05 -20.63 -22.67
C ALA A 27 -25.51 -20.98 -21.29
N GLN A 28 -25.77 -22.22 -20.87
CA GLN A 28 -25.34 -22.73 -19.57
C GLN A 28 -23.82 -22.58 -19.53
N VAL A 29 -23.35 -21.58 -18.80
CA VAL A 29 -21.91 -21.26 -18.67
C VAL A 29 -21.27 -22.55 -18.18
N ASN A 30 -20.43 -23.17 -19.02
CA ASN A 30 -19.71 -24.37 -18.62
C ASN A 30 -18.66 -23.99 -17.57
N ALA A 31 -19.02 -24.14 -16.30
CA ALA A 31 -18.17 -23.79 -15.18
C ALA A 31 -16.77 -24.44 -15.25
N GLU A 32 -16.68 -25.63 -15.82
CA GLU A 32 -15.40 -26.36 -15.97
C GLU A 32 -14.52 -25.71 -17.04
N GLN A 33 -15.11 -25.27 -18.14
CA GLN A 33 -14.40 -24.50 -19.18
C GLN A 33 -13.92 -23.16 -18.65
N VAL A 34 -14.77 -22.42 -17.93
CA VAL A 34 -14.44 -21.14 -17.32
C VAL A 34 -13.34 -21.32 -16.28
N LEU A 35 -13.42 -22.37 -15.45
CA LEU A 35 -12.38 -22.73 -14.50
C LEU A 35 -11.04 -23.02 -15.18
N ALA A 36 -11.05 -23.76 -16.29
CA ALA A 36 -9.84 -24.08 -17.05
C ALA A 36 -9.20 -22.81 -17.63
N ILE A 37 -10.01 -21.88 -18.17
CA ILE A 37 -9.53 -20.57 -18.64
C ILE A 37 -8.92 -19.78 -17.47
N GLY A 38 -9.60 -19.70 -16.33
CA GLY A 38 -9.10 -19.03 -15.14
C GLY A 38 -7.76 -19.57 -14.67
N ARG A 39 -7.56 -20.90 -14.69
CA ARG A 39 -6.27 -21.53 -14.36
C ARG A 39 -5.16 -21.18 -15.35
N ASN A 40 -5.46 -21.10 -16.63
CA ASN A 40 -4.49 -20.67 -17.64
C ASN A 40 -4.10 -19.22 -17.46
N VAL A 41 -5.07 -18.35 -17.17
CA VAL A 41 -4.82 -16.92 -16.87
C VAL A 41 -4.00 -16.78 -15.58
N LEU A 42 -4.29 -17.58 -14.56
CA LEU A 42 -3.51 -17.63 -13.31
C LEU A 42 -2.05 -18.00 -13.58
N SER A 43 -1.80 -18.97 -14.48
CA SER A 43 -0.44 -19.37 -14.87
C SER A 43 0.30 -18.30 -15.69
N MET A 44 -0.42 -17.33 -16.26
CA MET A 44 0.13 -16.13 -16.91
C MET A 44 0.34 -14.96 -15.96
N GLU A 45 0.12 -15.20 -14.66
CA GLU A 45 0.25 -14.20 -13.58
C GLU A 45 -0.74 -13.02 -13.66
N ASP A 46 -1.82 -13.13 -14.44
CA ASP A 46 -2.90 -12.17 -14.45
C ASP A 46 -3.95 -12.56 -13.39
N TYR A 47 -3.58 -12.29 -12.13
CA TYR A 47 -4.39 -12.69 -10.98
C TYR A 47 -5.77 -12.05 -10.95
N MET A 48 -5.87 -10.78 -11.39
CA MET A 48 -7.13 -10.05 -11.40
C MET A 48 -8.12 -10.65 -12.39
N LEU A 49 -7.67 -10.93 -13.60
CA LEU A 49 -8.51 -11.55 -14.61
C LEU A 49 -8.85 -13.01 -14.22
N ALA A 50 -7.90 -13.73 -13.61
CA ALA A 50 -8.16 -15.08 -13.10
C ALA A 50 -9.28 -15.08 -12.05
N ILE A 51 -9.29 -14.14 -11.11
CA ILE A 51 -10.34 -13.96 -10.09
C ILE A 51 -11.71 -13.78 -10.77
N GLN A 52 -11.81 -12.99 -11.84
CA GLN A 52 -13.07 -12.78 -12.56
C GLN A 52 -13.59 -14.08 -13.18
N TYR A 53 -12.72 -14.91 -13.77
CA TYR A 53 -13.11 -16.23 -14.27
C TYR A 53 -13.55 -17.17 -13.13
N PHE A 54 -12.86 -17.17 -12.00
CA PHE A 54 -13.26 -17.97 -10.85
C PHE A 54 -14.60 -17.50 -10.25
N ASN A 55 -14.87 -16.19 -10.23
CA ASN A 55 -16.18 -15.66 -9.85
C ASN A 55 -17.29 -16.16 -10.75
N GLN A 56 -17.08 -16.19 -12.07
CA GLN A 56 -18.04 -16.75 -13.03
C GLN A 56 -18.27 -18.25 -12.80
N ALA A 57 -17.20 -19.02 -12.55
CA ALA A 57 -17.31 -20.45 -12.25
C ALA A 57 -18.07 -20.69 -10.94
N ILE A 58 -17.85 -19.89 -9.90
CA ILE A 58 -18.56 -19.93 -8.62
C ILE A 58 -20.04 -19.60 -8.81
N LYS A 59 -20.36 -18.55 -9.57
CA LYS A 59 -21.76 -18.19 -9.89
C LYS A 59 -22.49 -19.33 -10.59
N ALA A 60 -21.81 -20.01 -11.54
CA ALA A 60 -22.40 -21.09 -12.30
C ALA A 60 -22.57 -22.39 -11.47
N LYS A 61 -21.57 -22.75 -10.65
CA LYS A 61 -21.58 -23.97 -9.81
C LYS A 61 -20.99 -23.68 -8.42
N PRO A 62 -21.74 -23.09 -7.48
CA PRO A 62 -21.24 -22.66 -6.17
C PRO A 62 -20.84 -23.81 -5.23
N TYR A 63 -21.14 -25.04 -5.57
CA TYR A 63 -20.81 -26.23 -4.79
C TYR A 63 -19.42 -26.81 -5.13
N LEU A 64 -18.74 -26.34 -6.19
CA LEU A 64 -17.40 -26.78 -6.55
C LEU A 64 -16.35 -26.18 -5.63
N ALA A 65 -15.42 -26.99 -5.12
CA ALA A 65 -14.33 -26.54 -4.27
C ALA A 65 -13.21 -25.81 -5.07
N ASP A 66 -12.91 -26.30 -6.27
CA ASP A 66 -11.78 -25.84 -7.07
C ASP A 66 -11.80 -24.35 -7.41
N PRO A 67 -12.93 -23.74 -7.84
CA PRO A 67 -12.94 -22.31 -8.14
C PRO A 67 -12.56 -21.43 -6.94
N TYR A 68 -13.01 -21.79 -5.74
CA TYR A 68 -12.62 -21.09 -4.50
C TYR A 68 -11.14 -21.27 -4.18
N PHE A 69 -10.63 -22.50 -4.31
CA PHE A 69 -9.21 -22.79 -4.10
C PHE A 69 -8.30 -21.99 -5.03
N PHE A 70 -8.60 -21.94 -6.33
CA PHE A 70 -7.77 -21.19 -7.29
C PHE A 70 -7.96 -19.68 -7.12
N ARG A 71 -9.14 -19.19 -6.67
CA ARG A 71 -9.33 -17.78 -6.32
C ARG A 71 -8.53 -17.42 -5.07
N ALA A 72 -8.50 -18.30 -4.06
CA ALA A 72 -7.63 -18.13 -2.90
C ALA A 72 -6.15 -18.03 -3.29
N LEU A 73 -5.70 -18.86 -4.22
CA LEU A 73 -4.33 -18.83 -4.71
C LEU A 73 -4.02 -17.51 -5.45
N ALA A 74 -4.95 -16.99 -6.25
CA ALA A 74 -4.81 -15.69 -6.89
C ALA A 74 -4.75 -14.55 -5.87
N LYS A 75 -5.64 -14.55 -4.87
CA LYS A 75 -5.66 -13.57 -3.78
C LYS A 75 -4.37 -13.60 -2.95
N LEU A 76 -3.82 -14.79 -2.71
CA LEU A 76 -2.55 -14.96 -2.01
C LEU A 76 -1.39 -14.28 -2.74
N ASN A 77 -1.32 -14.45 -4.06
CA ASN A 77 -0.32 -13.78 -4.88
C ASN A 77 -0.51 -12.25 -4.94
N LEU A 78 -1.72 -11.76 -4.69
CA LEU A 78 -2.02 -10.34 -4.50
C LEU A 78 -1.85 -9.89 -3.05
N GLU A 79 -1.39 -10.78 -2.16
CA GLU A 79 -1.18 -10.56 -0.73
C GLU A 79 -2.49 -10.28 0.06
N ASP A 80 -3.64 -10.60 -0.50
CA ASP A 80 -4.92 -10.59 0.20
C ASP A 80 -5.09 -11.89 1.02
N TYR A 81 -4.36 -11.97 2.13
CA TYR A 81 -4.33 -13.17 2.97
C TYR A 81 -5.67 -13.45 3.64
N LYS A 82 -6.44 -12.40 3.98
CA LYS A 82 -7.75 -12.57 4.60
C LYS A 82 -8.77 -13.14 3.60
N GLY A 83 -8.84 -12.57 2.40
CA GLY A 83 -9.69 -13.10 1.35
C GLY A 83 -9.28 -14.50 0.90
N ALA A 84 -7.98 -14.82 0.95
CA ALA A 84 -7.47 -16.16 0.70
C ALA A 84 -7.89 -17.16 1.80
N GLU A 85 -7.83 -16.79 3.09
CA GLU A 85 -8.31 -17.62 4.20
C GLU A 85 -9.80 -17.95 4.06
N GLU A 86 -10.62 -16.95 3.70
CA GLU A 86 -12.06 -17.10 3.48
C GLU A 86 -12.35 -18.08 2.34
N ASP A 87 -11.71 -17.88 1.20
CA ASP A 87 -11.89 -18.73 0.02
C ASP A 87 -11.39 -20.17 0.25
N CYS A 88 -10.26 -20.35 0.95
CA CYS A 88 -9.81 -21.68 1.36
C CYS A 88 -10.81 -22.36 2.29
N SER A 89 -11.42 -21.63 3.22
CA SER A 89 -12.47 -22.18 4.10
C SER A 89 -13.67 -22.61 3.29
N MET A 90 -14.09 -21.80 2.30
CA MET A 90 -15.18 -22.16 1.38
C MET A 90 -14.84 -23.40 0.51
N ALA A 91 -13.58 -23.56 0.13
CA ALA A 91 -13.13 -24.74 -0.62
C ALA A 91 -13.16 -25.99 0.27
N ILE A 92 -12.70 -25.90 1.52
CA ILE A 92 -12.68 -26.99 2.50
C ILE A 92 -14.10 -27.43 2.86
N ASP A 93 -15.03 -26.51 3.06
CA ASP A 93 -16.43 -26.81 3.34
C ASP A 93 -17.09 -27.64 2.23
N ARG A 94 -16.67 -27.45 1.00
CA ARG A 94 -17.16 -28.18 -0.18
C ARG A 94 -16.43 -29.51 -0.40
N ASN A 95 -15.15 -29.56 -0.05
CA ASN A 95 -14.34 -30.76 -0.16
C ASN A 95 -13.29 -30.83 0.94
N LYS A 96 -13.59 -31.53 2.02
CA LYS A 96 -12.71 -31.73 3.17
C LYS A 96 -11.42 -32.52 2.85
N PHE A 97 -11.41 -33.23 1.73
CA PHE A 97 -10.24 -34.02 1.29
C PHE A 97 -9.27 -33.21 0.43
N LYS A 98 -9.55 -31.93 0.18
CA LYS A 98 -8.66 -31.06 -0.58
C LYS A 98 -7.55 -30.52 0.33
N THR A 99 -6.52 -31.34 0.53
CA THR A 99 -5.42 -31.07 1.46
C THR A 99 -4.66 -29.79 1.12
N GLU A 100 -4.54 -29.46 -0.17
CA GLU A 100 -3.89 -28.22 -0.62
C GLU A 100 -4.60 -26.96 -0.11
N ALA A 101 -5.92 -27.02 0.13
CA ALA A 101 -6.65 -25.89 0.67
C ALA A 101 -6.31 -25.64 2.16
N TYR A 102 -6.04 -26.68 2.94
CA TYR A 102 -5.54 -26.52 4.31
C TYR A 102 -4.14 -25.90 4.33
N LYS A 103 -3.26 -26.36 3.43
CA LYS A 103 -1.91 -25.79 3.31
C LYS A 103 -1.96 -24.29 2.99
N LEU A 104 -2.77 -23.93 2.02
CA LEU A 104 -2.92 -22.55 1.59
C LEU A 104 -3.56 -21.68 2.68
N ARG A 105 -4.58 -22.21 3.40
CA ARG A 105 -5.22 -21.52 4.52
C ARG A 105 -4.26 -21.35 5.70
N GLY A 106 -3.51 -22.38 6.04
CA GLY A 106 -2.49 -22.32 7.06
C GLY A 106 -1.43 -21.26 6.76
N PHE A 107 -0.95 -21.20 5.52
CA PHE A 107 -0.02 -20.15 5.08
C PHE A 107 -0.65 -18.74 5.19
N ALA A 108 -1.87 -18.55 4.70
CA ALA A 108 -2.58 -17.28 4.83
C ALA A 108 -2.74 -16.85 6.31
N ARG A 109 -3.02 -17.80 7.20
CA ARG A 109 -3.13 -17.59 8.66
C ARG A 109 -1.81 -17.17 9.29
N GLN A 110 -0.68 -17.77 8.87
CA GLN A 110 0.65 -17.33 9.32
C GLN A 110 0.91 -15.88 8.93
N GLN A 111 0.62 -15.51 7.67
CA GLN A 111 0.78 -14.11 7.21
C GLN A 111 -0.13 -13.10 7.95
N LEU A 112 -1.18 -13.60 8.59
CA LEU A 112 -2.08 -12.82 9.45
C LEU A 112 -1.69 -12.88 10.95
N GLY A 113 -0.55 -13.48 11.30
CA GLY A 113 -0.11 -13.69 12.70
C GLY A 113 -1.00 -14.66 13.48
N ARG A 114 -1.72 -15.56 12.79
CA ARG A 114 -2.63 -16.56 13.40
C ARG A 114 -2.01 -17.95 13.43
N ASP A 115 -0.78 -18.04 13.91
CA ASP A 115 0.05 -19.24 13.80
C ASP A 115 -0.56 -20.48 14.48
N SER A 116 -1.29 -20.31 15.58
CA SER A 116 -1.98 -21.44 16.24
C SER A 116 -3.03 -22.08 15.33
N LEU A 117 -3.75 -21.28 14.56
CA LEU A 117 -4.73 -21.77 13.59
C LEU A 117 -4.05 -22.38 12.36
N ALA A 118 -2.88 -21.85 11.99
CA ALA A 118 -2.07 -22.39 10.90
C ALA A 118 -1.54 -23.79 11.27
N VAL A 119 -1.00 -23.98 12.47
CA VAL A 119 -0.56 -25.29 12.97
C VAL A 119 -1.70 -26.30 12.93
N ALA A 120 -2.92 -25.91 13.35
CA ALA A 120 -4.08 -26.82 13.31
C ALA A 120 -4.42 -27.25 11.87
N ASP A 121 -4.30 -26.36 10.88
CA ASP A 121 -4.50 -26.70 9.46
C ASP A 121 -3.41 -27.65 8.97
N TYR A 122 -2.16 -27.44 9.37
CA TYR A 122 -1.05 -28.31 8.98
C TYR A 122 -1.16 -29.69 9.65
N ASP A 123 -1.65 -29.77 10.90
CA ASP A 123 -1.93 -31.04 11.57
C ASP A 123 -2.97 -31.84 10.79
N ILE A 124 -4.09 -31.21 10.37
CA ILE A 124 -5.10 -31.87 9.53
C ILE A 124 -4.48 -32.37 8.23
N GLY A 125 -3.63 -31.56 7.59
CA GLY A 125 -2.93 -31.98 6.37
C GLY A 125 -2.01 -33.17 6.59
N LEU A 126 -1.32 -33.24 7.73
CA LEU A 126 -0.45 -34.35 8.12
C LEU A 126 -1.22 -35.59 8.53
N ASP A 127 -2.46 -35.48 9.02
CA ASP A 127 -3.33 -36.64 9.25
C ASP A 127 -3.65 -37.37 7.94
N TYR A 128 -3.78 -36.63 6.82
CA TYR A 128 -3.96 -37.22 5.48
C TYR A 128 -2.65 -37.72 4.86
N ASN A 129 -1.56 -36.97 5.04
CA ASN A 129 -0.24 -37.31 4.51
C ASN A 129 0.86 -37.00 5.54
N PRO A 130 1.18 -37.96 6.43
CA PRO A 130 2.15 -37.76 7.53
C PRO A 130 3.58 -37.42 7.11
N THR A 131 3.89 -37.63 5.82
CA THR A 131 5.22 -37.38 5.26
C THR A 131 5.27 -36.20 4.32
N ASP A 132 4.19 -35.41 4.19
CA ASP A 132 4.23 -34.25 3.31
C ASP A 132 5.25 -33.22 3.77
N ARG A 133 6.24 -32.96 2.90
CA ARG A 133 7.36 -32.05 3.16
C ARG A 133 6.89 -30.64 3.50
N SER A 134 5.92 -30.13 2.74
CA SER A 134 5.45 -28.75 2.89
C SER A 134 4.69 -28.56 4.20
N PHE A 135 3.83 -29.50 4.59
CA PHE A 135 3.12 -29.43 5.86
C PHE A 135 4.07 -29.50 7.07
N LEU A 136 5.05 -30.41 7.03
CA LEU A 136 6.07 -30.48 8.08
C LEU A 136 6.88 -29.19 8.18
N PHE A 137 7.29 -28.63 7.05
CA PHE A 137 8.07 -27.40 6.98
C PHE A 137 7.30 -26.20 7.56
N TYR A 138 6.11 -25.91 7.02
CA TYR A 138 5.31 -24.77 7.48
C TYR A 138 4.85 -24.94 8.94
N LYS A 139 4.53 -26.14 9.37
CA LYS A 139 4.22 -26.42 10.78
C LYS A 139 5.39 -26.06 11.69
N ALA A 140 6.61 -26.52 11.36
CA ALA A 140 7.80 -26.25 12.17
C ALA A 140 8.11 -24.74 12.24
N VAL A 141 7.95 -24.02 11.12
CA VAL A 141 8.10 -22.57 11.09
C VAL A 141 7.04 -21.89 11.98
N ALA A 142 5.76 -22.24 11.83
CA ALA A 142 4.69 -21.67 12.66
C ALA A 142 4.88 -21.99 14.17
N GLN A 143 5.40 -23.17 14.51
CA GLN A 143 5.76 -23.51 15.88
C GLN A 143 6.92 -22.66 16.41
N THR A 144 7.89 -22.29 15.55
CA THR A 144 8.99 -21.39 15.90
C THR A 144 8.44 -19.99 16.22
N ASP A 145 7.57 -19.45 15.39
CA ASP A 145 6.95 -18.14 15.57
C ASP A 145 6.06 -18.09 16.83
N LEU A 146 5.42 -19.21 17.18
CA LEU A 146 4.71 -19.40 18.45
C LEU A 146 5.63 -19.60 19.68
N LYS A 147 6.95 -19.55 19.50
CA LYS A 147 7.96 -19.84 20.54
C LYS A 147 7.84 -21.24 21.15
N LYS A 148 7.22 -22.20 20.46
CA LYS A 148 7.13 -23.62 20.80
C LYS A 148 8.37 -24.36 20.30
N TYR A 149 9.53 -23.97 20.82
CA TYR A 149 10.83 -24.40 20.30
C TYR A 149 11.08 -25.92 20.36
N PRO A 150 10.70 -26.64 21.42
CA PRO A 150 10.89 -28.10 21.47
C PRO A 150 10.08 -28.84 20.40
N GLU A 151 8.83 -28.40 20.18
CA GLU A 151 7.95 -28.98 19.18
C GLU A 151 8.45 -28.68 17.77
N ALA A 152 8.90 -27.45 17.53
CA ALA A 152 9.48 -27.02 16.26
C ALA A 152 10.71 -27.88 15.92
N ASP A 153 11.63 -28.05 16.88
CA ASP A 153 12.84 -28.84 16.67
C ASP A 153 12.53 -30.31 16.36
N SER A 154 11.55 -30.90 17.07
CA SER A 154 11.06 -32.27 16.79
C SER A 154 10.49 -32.38 15.37
N THR A 155 9.70 -31.38 14.95
CA THR A 155 9.09 -31.35 13.61
C THR A 155 10.16 -31.18 12.52
N PHE A 156 11.13 -30.25 12.71
CA PHE A 156 12.28 -30.11 11.80
C PHE A 156 13.13 -31.37 11.73
N SER A 157 13.38 -32.03 12.88
CA SER A 157 14.14 -33.27 12.91
C SER A 157 13.46 -34.38 12.12
N THR A 158 12.14 -34.48 12.23
CA THR A 158 11.34 -35.42 11.43
C THR A 158 11.43 -35.07 9.95
N LEU A 159 11.26 -33.79 9.59
CA LEU A 159 11.37 -33.29 8.22
C LEU A 159 12.72 -33.63 7.61
N LEU A 160 13.82 -33.29 8.28
CA LEU A 160 15.17 -33.47 7.76
C LEU A 160 15.65 -34.93 7.75
N LYS A 161 15.07 -35.76 8.59
CA LYS A 161 15.26 -37.23 8.51
C LYS A 161 14.60 -37.81 7.26
N LEU A 162 13.40 -37.34 6.89
CA LEU A 162 12.67 -37.76 5.69
C LEU A 162 13.27 -37.15 4.41
N TYR A 163 13.75 -35.91 4.51
CA TYR A 163 14.24 -35.11 3.37
C TYR A 163 15.66 -34.56 3.63
N PRO A 164 16.71 -35.41 3.63
CA PRO A 164 18.07 -35.03 4.03
C PRO A 164 18.79 -34.10 3.02
N LYS A 165 18.15 -33.79 1.89
CA LYS A 165 18.62 -32.85 0.87
C LYS A 165 17.73 -31.61 0.76
N PHE A 166 16.91 -31.33 1.77
CA PHE A 166 16.02 -30.18 1.77
C PHE A 166 16.73 -29.00 2.45
N GLU A 167 17.40 -28.19 1.66
CA GLU A 167 18.27 -27.10 2.08
C GLU A 167 17.51 -26.01 2.85
N GLU A 168 16.29 -25.64 2.44
CA GLU A 168 15.48 -24.66 3.13
C GLU A 168 15.07 -25.15 4.53
N GLY A 169 14.89 -26.44 4.69
CA GLY A 169 14.60 -27.05 6.00
C GLY A 169 15.76 -26.89 6.99
N PHE A 170 17.02 -27.05 6.54
CA PHE A 170 18.20 -26.79 7.36
C PHE A 170 18.32 -25.30 7.68
N SER A 171 18.15 -24.42 6.70
CA SER A 171 18.20 -22.97 6.91
C SER A 171 17.13 -22.50 7.91
N ALA A 172 15.90 -23.02 7.83
CA ALA A 172 14.83 -22.70 8.76
C ALA A 172 15.10 -23.23 10.19
N ARG A 173 15.68 -24.45 10.33
CA ARG A 173 16.10 -24.95 11.64
C ARG A 173 17.27 -24.17 12.21
N ALA A 174 18.19 -23.68 11.38
CA ALA A 174 19.23 -22.77 11.82
C ALA A 174 18.63 -21.49 12.43
N ARG A 175 17.60 -20.91 11.81
CA ARG A 175 16.87 -19.75 12.39
C ARG A 175 16.26 -20.08 13.75
N LEU A 176 15.64 -21.24 13.93
CA LEU A 176 15.17 -21.70 15.24
C LEU A 176 16.32 -21.74 16.25
N ASN A 177 17.48 -22.31 15.87
CA ASN A 177 18.63 -22.42 16.74
C ASN A 177 19.22 -21.06 17.12
N VAL A 178 19.23 -20.08 16.18
CA VAL A 178 19.63 -18.68 16.47
C VAL A 178 18.73 -18.06 17.53
N VAL A 179 17.41 -18.19 17.38
CA VAL A 179 16.43 -17.62 18.35
C VAL A 179 16.58 -18.28 19.73
N ARG A 180 17.02 -19.55 19.79
CA ARG A 180 17.32 -20.26 21.05
C ARG A 180 18.70 -19.91 21.63
N GLY A 181 19.51 -19.15 20.92
CA GLY A 181 20.90 -18.85 21.30
C GLY A 181 21.89 -19.97 21.02
N ASP A 182 21.49 -21.06 20.37
CA ASP A 182 22.36 -22.18 19.99
C ASP A 182 23.05 -21.90 18.65
N THR A 183 24.06 -21.04 18.70
CA THR A 183 24.83 -20.62 17.52
C THR A 183 25.63 -21.76 16.90
N VAL A 184 26.03 -22.77 17.69
CA VAL A 184 26.82 -23.91 17.20
C VAL A 184 25.95 -24.80 16.28
N SER A 185 24.76 -25.17 16.76
CA SER A 185 23.82 -25.97 15.96
C SER A 185 23.33 -25.16 14.73
N ALA A 186 23.14 -23.85 14.89
CA ALA A 186 22.76 -22.98 13.77
C ALA A 186 23.81 -22.99 12.65
N LEU A 187 25.09 -22.82 12.97
CA LEU A 187 26.19 -22.87 12.01
C LEU A 187 26.29 -24.23 11.31
N ALA A 188 26.16 -25.34 12.08
CA ALA A 188 26.18 -26.68 11.49
C ALA A 188 25.03 -26.91 10.48
N ASP A 189 23.83 -26.39 10.79
CA ASP A 189 22.68 -26.45 9.87
C ASP A 189 22.91 -25.59 8.63
N LEU A 190 23.44 -24.36 8.78
CA LEU A 190 23.77 -23.47 7.65
C LEU A 190 24.84 -24.07 6.75
N ASP A 191 25.90 -24.65 7.32
CA ASP A 191 26.94 -25.38 6.55
C ASP A 191 26.33 -26.53 5.76
N ARG A 192 25.39 -27.25 6.39
CA ARG A 192 24.68 -28.33 5.70
C ARG A 192 23.81 -27.81 4.57
N ALA A 193 23.05 -26.74 4.79
CA ALA A 193 22.22 -26.10 3.75
C ALA A 193 23.09 -25.64 2.57
N LEU A 194 24.17 -24.94 2.83
CA LEU A 194 25.11 -24.42 1.80
C LEU A 194 25.90 -25.53 1.11
N SER A 195 26.11 -26.67 1.74
CA SER A 195 26.70 -27.85 1.09
C SER A 195 25.77 -28.48 0.04
N ILE A 196 24.45 -28.33 0.22
CA ILE A 196 23.41 -28.82 -0.69
C ILE A 196 23.16 -27.80 -1.82
N SER A 197 22.96 -26.54 -1.44
CA SER A 197 22.68 -25.46 -2.39
C SER A 197 23.52 -24.22 -2.08
N LYS A 198 24.42 -23.85 -2.99
CA LYS A 198 25.24 -22.64 -2.92
C LYS A 198 24.50 -21.37 -3.37
N SER A 199 23.22 -21.46 -3.71
CA SER A 199 22.40 -20.31 -4.15
C SER A 199 21.53 -19.73 -3.04
N LEU A 200 21.65 -20.23 -1.81
CA LEU A 200 20.88 -19.78 -0.65
C LEU A 200 21.48 -18.52 -0.03
N VAL A 201 21.13 -17.35 -0.54
CA VAL A 201 21.64 -16.07 -0.03
C VAL A 201 21.33 -15.90 1.45
N ASN A 202 20.11 -16.16 1.88
CA ASN A 202 19.73 -16.02 3.30
C ASN A 202 20.57 -16.90 4.24
N ALA A 203 21.05 -18.03 3.78
CA ALA A 203 21.95 -18.87 4.58
C ALA A 203 23.35 -18.23 4.73
N TYR A 204 23.89 -17.61 3.69
CA TYR A 204 25.13 -16.84 3.79
C TYR A 204 24.96 -15.63 4.71
N LEU A 205 23.88 -14.86 4.56
CA LEU A 205 23.59 -13.70 5.42
C LEU A 205 23.48 -14.07 6.89
N MET A 206 22.70 -15.11 7.19
CA MET A 206 22.55 -15.60 8.57
C MET A 206 23.85 -16.11 9.15
N ARG A 207 24.69 -16.83 8.35
CA ARG A 207 26.00 -17.30 8.80
C ARG A 207 26.96 -16.14 9.04
N ALA A 208 26.98 -15.16 8.13
CA ALA A 208 27.76 -13.94 8.28
C ALA A 208 27.37 -13.16 9.54
N GLU A 209 26.08 -13.03 9.85
CA GLU A 209 25.60 -12.35 11.06
C GLU A 209 26.08 -13.08 12.34
N ILE A 210 25.97 -14.41 12.36
CA ILE A 210 26.44 -15.21 13.50
C ILE A 210 27.97 -15.07 13.65
N GLU A 211 28.73 -15.18 12.57
CA GLU A 211 30.19 -15.08 12.60
C GLU A 211 30.64 -13.66 12.96
N ALA A 212 29.96 -12.61 12.48
CA ALA A 212 30.21 -11.24 12.90
C ALA A 212 30.01 -11.02 14.40
N LYS A 213 28.91 -11.55 14.99
CA LYS A 213 28.69 -11.52 16.45
C LYS A 213 29.76 -12.27 17.24
N ARG A 214 30.41 -13.26 16.62
CA ARG A 214 31.56 -14.01 17.18
C ARG A 214 32.90 -13.34 16.88
N GLN A 215 32.89 -12.17 16.22
CA GLN A 215 34.07 -11.43 15.76
C GLN A 215 34.95 -12.19 14.75
N ASN A 216 34.38 -13.17 14.05
CA ASN A 216 35.04 -13.89 12.95
C ASN A 216 34.83 -13.11 11.63
N TRP A 217 35.43 -11.94 11.55
CA TRP A 217 35.18 -10.96 10.48
C TRP A 217 35.53 -11.48 9.10
N GLU A 218 36.61 -12.29 8.97
CA GLU A 218 37.03 -12.87 7.69
C GLU A 218 36.00 -13.82 7.12
N GLN A 219 35.43 -14.72 7.98
CA GLN A 219 34.43 -15.66 7.53
C GLN A 219 33.12 -14.94 7.17
N ALA A 220 32.74 -13.96 7.98
CA ALA A 220 31.56 -13.14 7.70
C ALA A 220 31.69 -12.36 6.38
N SER A 221 32.88 -11.79 6.11
CA SER A 221 33.18 -11.09 4.85
C SER A 221 33.13 -12.03 3.64
N SER A 222 33.69 -13.24 3.79
CA SER A 222 33.64 -14.26 2.73
C SER A 222 32.20 -14.68 2.39
N ASP A 223 31.32 -14.77 3.38
CA ASP A 223 29.91 -15.07 3.15
C ASP A 223 29.19 -13.92 2.44
N MET A 224 29.51 -12.66 2.79
CA MET A 224 29.01 -11.49 2.06
C MET A 224 29.51 -11.44 0.62
N ASP A 225 30.74 -11.85 0.33
CA ASP A 225 31.25 -11.96 -1.03
C ASP A 225 30.41 -12.93 -1.88
N GLU A 226 30.02 -14.08 -1.31
CA GLU A 226 29.14 -15.03 -2.00
C GLU A 226 27.72 -14.47 -2.17
N ALA A 227 27.17 -13.78 -1.17
CA ALA A 227 25.89 -13.12 -1.27
C ALA A 227 25.87 -12.06 -2.38
N ILE A 228 26.89 -11.20 -2.44
CA ILE A 228 27.05 -10.17 -3.49
C ILE A 228 27.21 -10.82 -4.87
N ARG A 229 27.97 -11.90 -4.98
CA ARG A 229 28.11 -12.64 -6.25
C ARG A 229 26.76 -13.13 -6.78
N LEU A 230 25.86 -13.51 -5.90
CA LEU A 230 24.50 -13.95 -6.25
C LEU A 230 23.55 -12.79 -6.56
N TYR A 231 23.65 -11.69 -5.83
CA TYR A 231 22.77 -10.51 -5.95
C TYR A 231 23.60 -9.19 -6.02
N PRO A 232 24.26 -8.93 -7.14
CA PRO A 232 25.20 -7.79 -7.25
C PRO A 232 24.53 -6.42 -7.34
N GLN A 233 23.21 -6.35 -7.44
CA GLN A 233 22.45 -5.10 -7.49
C GLN A 233 21.74 -4.77 -6.15
N GLU A 234 22.06 -5.52 -5.09
CA GLU A 234 21.47 -5.30 -3.77
C GLU A 234 22.41 -4.41 -2.92
N PRO A 235 22.05 -3.11 -2.69
CA PRO A 235 22.93 -2.15 -2.05
C PRO A 235 23.29 -2.51 -0.60
N ASP A 236 22.34 -3.13 0.14
CA ASP A 236 22.50 -3.44 1.55
C ASP A 236 23.60 -4.48 1.82
N LEU A 237 23.86 -5.37 0.85
CA LEU A 237 24.95 -6.35 0.95
C LEU A 237 26.33 -5.67 1.01
N TYR A 238 26.51 -4.62 0.23
CA TYR A 238 27.76 -3.84 0.22
C TYR A 238 27.91 -3.04 1.51
N VAL A 239 26.83 -2.45 2.05
CA VAL A 239 26.87 -1.75 3.35
C VAL A 239 27.32 -2.71 4.45
N ASN A 240 26.75 -3.92 4.48
CA ASN A 240 27.11 -4.93 5.48
C ASN A 240 28.54 -5.42 5.30
N ARG A 241 29.01 -5.65 4.06
CA ARG A 241 30.42 -6.02 3.82
C ARG A 241 31.39 -4.89 4.18
N ALA A 242 31.03 -3.65 3.90
CA ALA A 242 31.82 -2.50 4.30
C ALA A 242 32.01 -2.43 5.82
N PHE A 243 30.98 -2.72 6.60
CA PHE A 243 31.08 -2.85 8.06
C PHE A 243 32.08 -3.94 8.49
N LEU A 244 32.04 -5.11 7.84
CA LEU A 244 32.96 -6.21 8.13
C LEU A 244 34.41 -5.84 7.76
N ARG A 245 34.60 -5.21 6.60
CA ARG A 245 35.92 -4.72 6.13
C ARG A 245 36.51 -3.64 7.05
N TYR A 246 35.64 -2.76 7.56
CA TYR A 246 36.07 -1.77 8.56
C TYR A 246 36.60 -2.46 9.82
N ASN A 247 35.94 -3.54 10.33
CA ASN A 247 36.41 -4.31 11.48
C ASN A 247 37.67 -5.16 11.18
N LEU A 248 38.01 -5.32 9.90
CA LEU A 248 39.27 -5.95 9.43
C LEU A 248 40.37 -4.93 9.14
N ASP A 249 40.17 -3.64 9.50
CA ASP A 249 41.06 -2.52 9.16
C ASP A 249 41.23 -2.28 7.64
N ASP A 250 40.38 -2.90 6.79
CA ASP A 250 40.31 -2.64 5.36
C ASP A 250 39.48 -1.40 5.04
N PHE A 251 39.94 -0.24 5.44
CA PHE A 251 39.27 1.03 5.23
C PHE A 251 39.07 1.38 3.75
N PHE A 252 40.00 0.96 2.89
CA PHE A 252 39.90 1.17 1.45
C PHE A 252 38.77 0.31 0.83
N GLY A 253 38.72 -0.96 1.20
CA GLY A 253 37.65 -1.86 0.77
C GLY A 253 36.27 -1.41 1.29
N ALA A 254 36.20 -0.96 2.55
CA ALA A 254 34.95 -0.41 3.11
C ALA A 254 34.50 0.85 2.33
N MET A 255 35.41 1.78 2.04
CA MET A 255 35.09 2.97 1.24
C MET A 255 34.60 2.62 -0.17
N THR A 256 35.21 1.60 -0.79
CA THR A 256 34.80 1.11 -2.11
C THR A 256 33.38 0.56 -2.08
N ASP A 257 33.05 -0.23 -1.06
CA ASP A 257 31.72 -0.80 -0.92
C ASP A 257 30.64 0.28 -0.69
N TYR A 258 30.90 1.30 0.17
CA TYR A 258 29.98 2.43 0.33
C TYR A 258 29.79 3.22 -0.97
N ASN A 259 30.87 3.40 -1.75
CA ASN A 259 30.76 4.06 -3.06
C ASN A 259 29.88 3.23 -4.01
N THR A 260 30.09 1.92 -4.08
CA THR A 260 29.26 1.01 -4.89
C THR A 260 27.80 1.04 -4.47
N THR A 261 27.54 1.04 -3.16
CA THR A 261 26.17 1.22 -2.63
C THR A 261 25.52 2.48 -3.20
N LEU A 262 26.25 3.61 -3.16
CA LEU A 262 25.75 4.91 -3.60
C LEU A 262 25.69 5.08 -5.12
N GLU A 263 26.39 4.25 -5.88
CA GLU A 263 26.21 4.13 -7.33
C GLU A 263 24.90 3.39 -7.67
N ILE A 264 24.52 2.38 -6.86
CA ILE A 264 23.27 1.62 -7.03
C ILE A 264 22.07 2.41 -6.48
N ASP A 265 22.20 2.93 -5.25
CA ASP A 265 21.19 3.74 -4.57
C ASP A 265 21.81 5.03 -4.00
N PRO A 266 21.74 6.15 -4.73
CA PRO A 266 22.30 7.44 -4.30
C PRO A 266 21.66 8.02 -3.02
N HIS A 267 20.51 7.50 -2.60
CA HIS A 267 19.77 7.96 -1.42
C HIS A 267 19.88 6.99 -0.23
N ASN A 268 20.78 6.04 -0.26
CA ASN A 268 21.02 5.14 0.86
C ASN A 268 21.62 5.89 2.04
N ALA A 269 20.76 6.22 3.03
CA ALA A 269 21.14 7.02 4.19
C ALA A 269 22.21 6.31 5.06
N ALA A 270 22.14 4.97 5.17
CA ALA A 270 23.12 4.18 5.93
C ALA A 270 24.51 4.26 5.30
N ALA A 271 24.59 4.10 3.99
CA ALA A 271 25.87 4.20 3.26
C ALA A 271 26.47 5.61 3.35
N LEU A 272 25.63 6.66 3.17
CA LEU A 272 26.09 8.05 3.32
C LEU A 272 26.60 8.32 4.73
N PHE A 273 25.88 7.89 5.75
CA PHE A 273 26.26 8.08 7.15
C PHE A 273 27.57 7.36 7.49
N ASN A 274 27.68 6.08 7.14
CA ASN A 274 28.85 5.28 7.42
C ASN A 274 30.09 5.77 6.65
N ARG A 275 29.91 6.17 5.38
CA ARG A 275 30.98 6.76 4.59
C ARG A 275 31.46 8.09 5.20
N ALA A 276 30.52 8.89 5.72
CA ALA A 276 30.88 10.13 6.42
C ALA A 276 31.70 9.86 7.68
N LEU A 277 31.35 8.84 8.48
CA LEU A 277 32.15 8.43 9.65
C LEU A 277 33.54 7.98 9.25
N LEU A 278 33.65 7.13 8.23
CA LEU A 278 34.95 6.65 7.73
C LEU A 278 35.79 7.81 7.21
N ARG A 279 35.24 8.78 6.46
CA ARG A 279 35.90 10.00 6.00
C ARG A 279 36.36 10.87 7.17
N TYR A 280 35.56 10.99 8.21
CA TYR A 280 35.92 11.71 9.44
C TYR A 280 37.14 11.08 10.11
N GLU A 281 37.14 9.76 10.22
CA GLU A 281 38.25 9.00 10.82
C GLU A 281 39.56 9.17 10.05
N VAL A 282 39.49 9.11 8.71
CA VAL A 282 40.68 9.34 7.85
C VAL A 282 40.97 10.83 7.63
N LYS A 283 40.29 11.74 8.35
CA LYS A 283 40.49 13.20 8.31
C LYS A 283 40.13 13.88 6.98
N ASP A 284 39.31 13.23 6.14
CA ASP A 284 38.65 13.89 4.98
C ASP A 284 37.41 14.64 5.43
N LEU A 285 37.65 15.69 6.24
CA LEU A 285 36.60 16.40 6.98
C LEU A 285 35.56 17.06 6.05
N SER A 286 36.05 17.65 4.94
CA SER A 286 35.13 18.35 4.00
C SER A 286 34.09 17.43 3.38
N ARG A 287 34.56 16.27 2.86
CA ARG A 287 33.65 15.30 2.28
C ARG A 287 32.78 14.57 3.32
N ALA A 288 33.30 14.42 4.56
CA ALA A 288 32.48 13.92 5.67
C ALA A 288 31.29 14.85 5.94
N ALA A 289 31.52 16.17 5.99
CA ALA A 289 30.44 17.17 6.18
C ALA A 289 29.42 17.15 5.03
N GLU A 290 29.86 16.91 3.79
CA GLU A 290 28.98 16.78 2.61
C GLU A 290 28.09 15.54 2.72
N ASP A 291 28.65 14.38 3.09
CA ASP A 291 27.88 13.15 3.25
C ASP A 291 26.85 13.28 4.39
N PHE A 292 27.23 13.81 5.56
CA PHE A 292 26.27 14.07 6.63
C PHE A 292 25.19 15.08 6.23
N SER A 293 25.54 16.05 5.39
CA SER A 293 24.55 16.99 4.85
C SER A 293 23.57 16.30 3.92
N SER A 294 24.03 15.32 3.15
CA SER A 294 23.16 14.48 2.30
C SER A 294 22.22 13.62 3.14
N VAL A 295 22.70 13.03 4.26
CA VAL A 295 21.83 12.33 5.21
C VAL A 295 20.75 13.28 5.77
N LEU A 296 21.14 14.51 6.16
CA LEU A 296 20.20 15.48 6.70
C LEU A 296 19.22 16.07 5.68
N ALA A 297 19.55 15.99 4.39
CA ALA A 297 18.61 16.31 3.32
C ALA A 297 17.50 15.24 3.20
N LEU A 298 17.83 13.96 3.45
CA LEU A 298 16.89 12.86 3.48
C LEU A 298 16.11 12.81 4.82
N GLU A 299 16.82 13.04 5.93
CA GLU A 299 16.30 12.95 7.30
C GLU A 299 16.69 14.19 8.10
N PRO A 300 15.96 15.33 7.99
CA PRO A 300 16.37 16.62 8.58
C PRO A 300 16.51 16.60 10.10
N GLY A 301 15.87 15.65 10.78
CA GLY A 301 15.92 15.49 12.23
C GLY A 301 16.89 14.41 12.72
N ASN A 302 17.72 13.84 11.85
CA ASN A 302 18.62 12.78 12.25
C ASN A 302 19.67 13.28 13.25
N PHE A 303 19.48 12.87 14.52
CA PHE A 303 20.31 13.28 15.65
C PHE A 303 21.79 12.94 15.44
N HIS A 304 22.07 11.72 14.99
CA HIS A 304 23.46 11.25 14.82
C HIS A 304 24.19 12.02 13.70
N ALA A 305 23.47 12.30 12.61
CA ALA A 305 24.05 13.08 11.52
C ALA A 305 24.31 14.54 11.93
N LEU A 306 23.37 15.17 12.66
CA LEU A 306 23.56 16.52 13.20
C LEU A 306 24.77 16.57 14.16
N TYR A 307 24.84 15.61 15.09
CA TYR A 307 25.91 15.60 16.10
C TYR A 307 27.29 15.41 15.44
N ASN A 308 27.43 14.40 14.58
CA ASN A 308 28.71 14.11 13.91
C ASN A 308 29.09 15.22 12.92
N ARG A 309 28.14 15.83 12.18
CA ARG A 309 28.43 16.98 11.34
C ARG A 309 28.89 18.18 12.16
N GLY A 310 28.27 18.42 13.30
CA GLY A 310 28.71 19.43 14.25
C GLY A 310 30.15 19.22 14.72
N LEU A 311 30.55 17.98 15.04
CA LEU A 311 31.92 17.63 15.40
C LEU A 311 32.89 17.86 14.24
N VAL A 312 32.51 17.45 13.01
CA VAL A 312 33.31 17.74 11.80
C VAL A 312 33.51 19.24 11.61
N TYR A 313 32.47 20.05 11.78
CA TYR A 313 32.60 21.51 11.67
C TYR A 313 33.45 22.12 12.79
N LEU A 314 33.46 21.53 13.99
CA LEU A 314 34.39 21.94 15.06
C LEU A 314 35.83 21.73 14.62
N GLU A 315 36.19 20.56 14.09
CA GLU A 315 37.54 20.27 13.59
C GLU A 315 37.94 21.16 12.38
N LEU A 316 36.95 21.50 11.53
CA LEU A 316 37.17 22.44 10.42
C LEU A 316 37.26 23.91 10.87
N SER A 317 37.10 24.19 12.16
CA SER A 317 37.02 25.57 12.70
C SER A 317 35.82 26.39 12.15
N GLU A 318 34.78 25.70 11.65
CA GLU A 318 33.55 26.33 11.16
C GLU A 318 32.53 26.51 12.29
N TRP A 319 32.94 27.23 13.35
CA TRP A 319 32.23 27.34 14.62
C TRP A 319 30.74 27.73 14.51
N LYS A 320 30.39 28.56 13.52
CA LYS A 320 28.99 28.99 13.32
C LYS A 320 28.11 27.84 12.81
N LYS A 321 28.61 27.02 11.90
CA LYS A 321 27.88 25.86 11.38
C LYS A 321 27.74 24.79 12.47
N ALA A 322 28.84 24.50 13.19
CA ALA A 322 28.80 23.58 14.33
C ALA A 322 27.77 24.02 15.38
N LEU A 323 27.74 25.31 15.75
CA LEU A 323 26.79 25.87 16.69
C LEU A 323 25.34 25.73 16.21
N GLN A 324 25.09 25.84 14.91
CA GLN A 324 23.74 25.65 14.34
C GLN A 324 23.26 24.21 14.52
N ASP A 325 24.09 23.24 14.22
CA ASP A 325 23.76 21.82 14.37
C ASP A 325 23.54 21.44 15.84
N PHE A 326 24.43 21.89 16.74
CA PHE A 326 24.26 21.61 18.18
C PHE A 326 23.08 22.32 18.81
N ASN A 327 22.70 23.51 18.36
CA ASN A 327 21.48 24.18 18.80
C ASN A 327 20.22 23.44 18.35
N ALA A 328 20.21 22.88 17.15
CA ALA A 328 19.10 22.05 16.69
C ALA A 328 18.94 20.82 17.60
N ILE A 329 20.04 20.17 17.99
CA ILE A 329 20.03 19.05 18.93
C ILE A 329 19.54 19.49 20.31
N SER A 330 20.08 20.59 20.87
CA SER A 330 19.69 21.06 22.21
C SER A 330 18.22 21.48 22.30
N THR A 331 17.64 21.91 21.18
CA THR A 331 16.21 22.24 21.08
C THR A 331 15.35 20.98 21.09
N GLN A 332 15.78 19.95 20.37
CA GLN A 332 15.05 18.69 20.25
C GLN A 332 15.27 17.78 21.46
N TYR A 333 16.48 17.81 22.03
CA TYR A 333 16.92 16.97 23.17
C TYR A 333 17.53 17.84 24.28
N PRO A 334 16.73 18.63 25.03
CA PRO A 334 17.23 19.64 25.98
C PRO A 334 17.98 19.04 27.18
N ARG A 335 17.88 17.74 27.42
CA ARG A 335 18.60 17.05 28.50
C ARG A 335 19.88 16.34 28.07
N PHE A 336 20.19 16.37 26.77
CA PHE A 336 21.42 15.78 26.26
C PHE A 336 22.63 16.68 26.60
N TYR A 337 23.23 16.46 27.77
CA TYR A 337 24.27 17.34 28.33
C TYR A 337 25.54 17.47 27.46
N PRO A 338 26.00 16.44 26.68
CA PRO A 338 27.21 16.58 25.87
C PRO A 338 27.14 17.71 24.84
N VAL A 339 25.95 17.99 24.31
CA VAL A 339 25.77 19.05 23.32
C VAL A 339 26.04 20.43 23.88
N TYR A 340 25.80 20.67 25.18
CA TYR A 340 26.05 21.96 25.80
C TYR A 340 27.53 22.24 25.96
N TYR A 341 28.36 21.25 26.18
CA TYR A 341 29.82 21.40 26.14
C TYR A 341 30.31 21.72 24.73
N ALA A 342 29.79 21.08 23.71
CA ALA A 342 30.10 21.37 22.30
C ALA A 342 29.67 22.80 21.92
N ILE A 343 28.48 23.24 22.35
CA ILE A 343 28.02 24.64 22.19
C ILE A 343 28.96 25.60 22.92
N ALA A 344 29.39 25.27 24.15
CA ALA A 344 30.32 26.09 24.91
C ALA A 344 31.69 26.21 24.18
N GLU A 345 32.17 25.16 23.59
CA GLU A 345 33.40 25.18 22.81
C GLU A 345 33.26 26.04 21.54
N CYS A 346 32.18 25.92 20.79
CA CYS A 346 31.90 26.77 19.64
C CYS A 346 31.92 28.27 20.07
N ARG A 347 31.21 28.63 21.15
CA ARG A 347 31.10 29.99 21.62
C ARG A 347 32.44 30.53 22.10
N ARG A 348 33.24 29.73 22.80
CA ARG A 348 34.58 30.08 23.24
C ARG A 348 35.47 30.47 22.05
N ASN A 349 35.46 29.64 21.02
CA ASN A 349 36.26 29.87 19.83
C ASN A 349 35.78 31.05 18.98
N MET A 350 34.52 31.44 19.11
CA MET A 350 33.97 32.70 18.55
C MET A 350 34.20 33.94 19.42
N GLY A 351 34.84 33.81 20.59
CA GLY A 351 35.09 34.91 21.51
C GLY A 351 33.93 35.21 22.49
N ASP A 352 32.83 34.50 22.45
CA ASP A 352 31.72 34.62 23.39
C ASP A 352 32.01 33.84 24.70
N MET A 353 32.91 34.32 25.49
CA MET A 353 33.30 33.68 26.76
C MET A 353 32.16 33.59 27.76
N ARG A 354 31.22 34.56 27.75
CA ARG A 354 30.09 34.56 28.68
C ARG A 354 29.08 33.48 28.30
N GLY A 355 28.73 33.38 27.02
CA GLY A 355 27.83 32.35 26.54
C GLY A 355 28.43 30.95 26.68
N ALA A 356 29.75 30.81 26.48
CA ALA A 356 30.47 29.56 26.70
C ALA A 356 30.35 29.08 28.16
N MET A 357 30.63 29.99 29.14
CA MET A 357 30.51 29.64 30.56
C MET A 357 29.07 29.26 30.95
N GLN A 358 28.06 29.97 30.42
CA GLN A 358 26.66 29.64 30.67
C GLN A 358 26.26 28.25 30.21
N ASN A 359 26.69 27.86 29.00
CA ASN A 359 26.38 26.53 28.47
C ASN A 359 27.16 25.42 29.17
N ALA A 360 28.43 25.66 29.52
CA ALA A 360 29.20 24.68 30.30
C ALA A 360 28.55 24.45 31.68
N TYR A 361 28.16 25.54 32.37
CA TYR A 361 27.45 25.45 33.65
C TYR A 361 26.11 24.71 33.53
N HIS A 362 25.36 24.93 32.44
CA HIS A 362 24.10 24.21 32.19
C HIS A 362 24.37 22.71 31.97
N GLY A 363 25.41 22.36 31.22
CA GLY A 363 25.87 20.97 31.06
C GLY A 363 26.20 20.34 32.43
N ASP A 364 26.97 21.03 33.29
CA ASP A 364 27.33 20.55 34.63
C ASP A 364 26.09 20.30 35.51
N GLU A 365 25.08 21.17 35.45
CA GLU A 365 23.83 20.99 36.18
C GLU A 365 23.04 19.77 35.69
N LEU A 366 23.01 19.55 34.39
CA LEU A 366 22.38 18.33 33.80
C LEU A 366 23.12 17.06 34.22
N VAL A 367 24.46 17.05 34.22
CA VAL A 367 25.27 15.94 34.75
C VAL A 367 24.95 15.65 36.21
N LYS A 368 24.89 16.69 37.07
CA LYS A 368 24.52 16.50 38.47
C LYS A 368 23.12 15.91 38.65
N GLN A 369 22.15 16.29 37.80
CA GLN A 369 20.81 15.73 37.81
C GLN A 369 20.83 14.27 37.34
N TYR A 370 21.63 13.96 36.33
CA TYR A 370 21.80 12.60 35.81
C TYR A 370 22.34 11.65 36.85
N VAL A 371 23.41 12.06 37.58
CA VAL A 371 24.05 11.27 38.64
C VAL A 371 23.10 11.02 39.83
N LYS A 372 22.20 11.99 40.13
CA LYS A 372 21.23 11.86 41.24
C LYS A 372 20.04 10.95 40.95
N ASN A 373 19.63 10.79 39.71
CA ASN A 373 18.43 10.02 39.33
C ASN A 373 18.64 9.28 37.96
N PRO A 374 19.47 8.25 37.89
CA PRO A 374 19.78 7.58 36.62
C PRO A 374 18.56 6.93 35.96
N GLU A 375 17.63 6.39 36.72
CA GLU A 375 16.43 5.71 36.18
C GLU A 375 15.42 6.66 35.52
N LYS A 376 15.23 7.88 36.05
CA LYS A 376 14.33 8.88 35.45
C LYS A 376 14.88 9.47 34.14
N ASN A 377 16.17 9.43 33.94
CA ASN A 377 16.84 10.03 32.78
C ASN A 377 16.99 9.03 31.62
N ALA A 378 16.77 7.74 31.85
CA ALA A 378 16.74 6.73 30.79
C ALA A 378 15.60 6.94 29.76
N LEU A 379 14.52 7.61 30.17
CA LEU A 379 13.34 7.89 29.33
C LEU A 379 13.56 9.02 28.28
N ASP A 380 14.56 9.91 28.48
CA ASP A 380 14.84 11.04 27.60
C ASP A 380 16.07 10.80 26.68
N ARG A 381 16.62 9.60 26.68
CA ARG A 381 17.64 9.20 25.70
C ARG A 381 16.95 9.05 24.35
N PRO A 382 17.47 9.63 23.26
CA PRO A 382 17.04 9.18 21.94
C PRO A 382 17.39 7.71 21.84
N THR A 383 16.40 6.84 21.99
CA THR A 383 16.60 5.42 21.72
C THR A 383 16.95 5.33 20.23
N ILE A 384 17.99 4.58 19.90
CA ILE A 384 18.40 4.28 18.53
C ILE A 384 17.19 3.82 17.70
N ALA A 385 16.19 3.19 18.32
CA ALA A 385 14.91 2.80 17.74
C ALA A 385 14.02 3.98 17.28
N GLN A 386 14.20 5.21 17.80
CA GLN A 386 13.46 6.40 17.32
C GLN A 386 14.22 7.16 16.23
N ALA A 387 15.55 6.98 16.13
CA ALA A 387 16.38 7.64 15.13
C ALA A 387 16.49 6.83 13.82
N THR A 388 16.12 5.55 13.84
CA THR A 388 16.17 4.68 12.65
C THR A 388 14.88 3.89 12.56
N SER A 389 13.86 4.48 11.95
CA SER A 389 12.60 3.76 11.68
C SER A 389 12.76 2.55 10.74
N ASN A 390 13.97 2.25 10.29
CA ASN A 390 14.27 1.18 9.35
C ASN A 390 15.50 0.31 9.69
N SER A 391 16.14 0.47 10.86
CA SER A 391 17.25 -0.41 11.24
C SER A 391 16.95 -1.12 12.56
N SER A 392 16.55 -2.37 12.46
CA SER A 392 16.37 -3.28 13.57
C SER A 392 17.71 -3.91 13.94
N GLY A 393 18.09 -3.82 15.20
CA GLY A 393 19.03 -4.73 15.80
C GLY A 393 20.20 -4.13 16.55
N VAL A 394 19.96 -3.54 17.74
CA VAL A 394 20.96 -3.55 18.82
C VAL A 394 20.25 -3.98 20.10
N SER A 395 20.70 -5.11 20.66
CA SER A 395 20.25 -5.66 21.93
C SER A 395 20.44 -4.66 23.07
N GLN A 396 19.39 -4.46 23.88
CA GLN A 396 19.49 -3.76 25.17
C GLN A 396 20.35 -4.61 26.13
N GLY A 397 21.52 -4.12 26.47
CA GLY A 397 22.36 -4.61 27.58
C GLY A 397 22.25 -3.64 28.75
N GLU A 398 22.09 -4.16 29.95
CA GLU A 398 22.04 -3.43 31.20
C GLU A 398 23.42 -2.89 31.55
N ASP A 399 23.49 -1.67 32.19
CA ASP A 399 24.67 -0.97 32.73
C ASP A 399 25.78 -0.54 31.74
N GLU A 400 25.53 0.54 31.02
CA GLU A 400 26.55 1.16 30.15
C GLU A 400 27.14 2.44 30.71
N SER A 401 28.48 2.56 30.64
CA SER A 401 29.23 3.76 31.03
C SER A 401 28.99 4.92 30.04
N GLU A 402 29.24 6.17 30.49
CA GLU A 402 29.16 7.38 29.61
C GLU A 402 30.03 7.26 28.35
N ILE A 403 31.13 6.51 28.43
CA ILE A 403 32.05 6.25 27.30
C ILE A 403 31.37 5.35 26.28
N ASP A 404 30.55 4.35 26.71
CA ASP A 404 29.84 3.46 25.83
C ASP A 404 28.71 4.15 25.07
N VAL A 405 28.08 5.15 25.70
CA VAL A 405 27.07 6.00 25.04
C VAL A 405 27.75 6.86 23.95
N MET A 406 28.91 7.48 24.22
CA MET A 406 29.67 8.23 23.22
C MET A 406 30.20 7.34 22.09
N ASN A 407 30.67 6.15 22.40
CA ASN A 407 31.15 5.19 21.39
C ASN A 407 30.03 4.70 20.48
N ARG A 408 28.78 4.61 20.96
CA ARG A 408 27.62 4.28 20.12
C ARG A 408 27.28 5.35 19.09
N PHE A 409 27.58 6.63 19.34
CA PHE A 409 27.33 7.69 18.35
C PHE A 409 28.21 7.57 17.11
N ASN A 410 29.33 6.86 17.22
CA ASN A 410 30.27 6.62 16.12
C ASN A 410 30.21 5.20 15.56
N GLN A 411 29.25 4.38 15.99
CA GLN A 411 29.10 3.03 15.43
C GLN A 411 28.52 3.09 14.03
N LEU A 412 29.14 2.34 13.13
CA LEU A 412 28.64 2.13 11.78
C LEU A 412 27.27 1.44 11.84
N VAL A 413 26.35 1.89 11.00
CA VAL A 413 25.02 1.31 10.88
C VAL A 413 25.10 0.08 9.97
N THR A 414 24.70 -1.08 10.48
CA THR A 414 24.47 -2.27 9.63
C THR A 414 23.02 -2.30 9.22
N VAL A 415 22.76 -2.64 7.97
CA VAL A 415 21.41 -2.92 7.49
C VAL A 415 21.11 -4.37 7.80
N SER A 416 20.25 -4.62 8.77
CA SER A 416 19.77 -5.99 9.03
C SER A 416 18.56 -6.28 8.16
N GLU A 417 18.63 -7.35 7.37
CA GLU A 417 17.47 -7.93 6.68
C GLU A 417 16.49 -8.60 7.67
N THR A 418 16.20 -7.97 8.79
CA THR A 418 15.12 -8.43 9.65
C THR A 418 13.75 -7.87 9.24
N GLN A 419 13.59 -7.31 8.06
CA GLN A 419 12.33 -7.51 7.38
C GLN A 419 12.31 -8.99 7.01
N GLU A 420 11.63 -9.76 7.86
CA GLU A 420 11.15 -11.08 7.50
C GLU A 420 10.66 -11.00 6.06
N THR A 421 11.46 -11.50 5.11
CA THR A 421 10.90 -11.77 3.80
C THR A 421 9.76 -12.72 4.10
N PRO A 422 8.50 -12.30 3.92
CA PRO A 422 7.39 -13.20 4.11
C PRO A 422 7.75 -14.44 3.31
N LEU A 423 7.64 -15.61 3.90
CA LEU A 423 7.87 -16.88 3.19
C LEU A 423 7.13 -16.77 1.86
N SER A 424 7.82 -16.33 0.81
CA SER A 424 7.15 -16.10 -0.45
C SER A 424 6.78 -17.47 -0.98
N PHE A 425 5.49 -17.69 -1.15
CA PHE A 425 4.97 -18.96 -1.67
C PHE A 425 5.56 -19.24 -3.06
N ASN A 426 6.05 -18.20 -3.74
CA ASN A 426 6.77 -18.29 -5.00
C ASN A 426 7.40 -16.95 -5.38
N ASP A 427 8.71 -16.78 -5.20
CA ASP A 427 9.45 -15.56 -5.59
C ASP A 427 9.41 -15.25 -7.10
N ARG A 428 8.96 -16.21 -7.91
CA ARG A 428 8.87 -16.08 -9.36
C ARG A 428 7.54 -15.51 -9.87
N MET A 429 6.53 -15.37 -8.99
CA MET A 429 5.18 -14.89 -9.36
C MET A 429 4.96 -13.47 -8.83
N LYS A 430 5.61 -12.48 -9.43
CA LYS A 430 5.30 -11.06 -9.20
C LYS A 430 4.22 -10.63 -10.20
N GLY A 431 2.98 -10.51 -9.74
CA GLY A 431 1.87 -10.04 -10.57
C GLY A 431 2.12 -8.61 -11.09
N LYS A 432 1.65 -8.32 -12.31
CA LYS A 432 1.80 -7.04 -13.02
C LYS A 432 1.18 -5.82 -12.33
N VAL A 433 0.48 -6.01 -11.22
CA VAL A 433 -0.27 -4.97 -10.53
C VAL A 433 0.44 -4.63 -9.27
N GLN A 434 1.39 -3.68 -9.31
CA GLN A 434 1.94 -3.26 -8.03
C GLN A 434 2.85 -2.04 -8.09
N ASP A 435 2.24 -0.88 -8.37
CA ASP A 435 2.85 0.37 -7.98
C ASP A 435 2.34 0.75 -6.58
N ARG A 436 3.21 0.68 -5.56
CA ARG A 436 2.89 1.10 -4.19
C ARG A 436 2.63 2.61 -4.08
N ASN A 437 3.00 3.38 -5.10
CA ASN A 437 2.96 4.84 -5.10
C ASN A 437 1.78 5.44 -5.87
N VAL A 438 0.86 4.62 -6.39
CA VAL A 438 -0.33 5.14 -7.07
C VAL A 438 -1.20 5.91 -6.08
N ALA A 439 -1.55 7.15 -6.43
CA ALA A 439 -2.57 7.91 -5.70
C ALA A 439 -3.91 7.16 -5.78
N VAL A 440 -4.53 6.97 -4.63
CA VAL A 440 -5.80 6.25 -4.54
C VAL A 440 -6.91 7.25 -4.32
N GLU A 441 -7.76 7.40 -5.33
CA GLU A 441 -8.95 8.26 -5.28
C GLU A 441 -10.22 7.42 -5.11
N PRO A 442 -11.27 7.96 -4.47
CA PRO A 442 -12.57 7.31 -4.43
C PRO A 442 -13.11 7.08 -5.83
N ALA A 443 -13.84 5.98 -6.02
CA ALA A 443 -14.58 5.75 -7.25
C ALA A 443 -15.60 6.89 -7.48
N PRO A 444 -15.70 7.42 -8.72
CA PRO A 444 -16.50 8.60 -9.03
C PRO A 444 -18.01 8.31 -8.95
N LEU A 445 -18.80 9.38 -8.79
CA LEU A 445 -20.25 9.32 -8.84
C LEU A 445 -20.76 8.81 -10.20
N TYR A 446 -21.92 8.16 -10.20
CA TYR A 446 -22.59 7.74 -11.42
C TYR A 446 -23.41 8.87 -12.02
N ALA A 447 -23.20 9.13 -13.30
CA ALA A 447 -23.90 10.14 -14.12
C ALA A 447 -24.80 9.47 -15.17
N VAL A 448 -25.90 10.12 -15.52
CA VAL A 448 -26.66 9.80 -16.73
C VAL A 448 -25.97 10.48 -17.92
N THR A 449 -25.63 9.71 -18.97
CA THR A 449 -24.83 10.19 -20.10
C THR A 449 -25.29 9.59 -21.43
N PHE A 450 -24.87 10.16 -22.57
CA PHE A 450 -25.11 9.61 -23.91
C PHE A 450 -24.10 8.52 -24.33
N SER A 451 -23.01 8.37 -23.60
CA SER A 451 -21.97 7.37 -23.89
C SER A 451 -21.58 6.68 -22.60
N PRO A 452 -21.46 5.34 -22.56
CA PRO A 452 -20.92 4.66 -21.40
C PRO A 452 -19.44 4.95 -21.25
N ASN A 453 -18.95 5.08 -20.02
CA ASN A 453 -17.52 5.05 -19.76
C ASN A 453 -17.06 3.57 -19.86
N THR A 454 -16.31 3.24 -20.92
CA THR A 454 -15.85 1.90 -21.22
C THR A 454 -14.61 1.49 -20.41
N GLU A 455 -14.03 2.41 -19.66
CA GLU A 455 -12.83 2.15 -18.85
C GLU A 455 -13.17 1.45 -17.51
N THR A 456 -14.45 1.41 -17.13
CA THR A 456 -14.90 0.75 -15.90
C THR A 456 -15.35 -0.68 -16.17
N LEU A 457 -14.97 -1.62 -15.29
CA LEU A 457 -15.31 -3.05 -15.39
C LEU A 457 -16.81 -3.34 -15.42
N ARG A 458 -17.66 -2.43 -14.96
CA ARG A 458 -19.13 -2.56 -14.88
C ARG A 458 -19.89 -1.79 -15.96
N ALA A 459 -19.20 -1.20 -16.92
CA ALA A 459 -19.82 -0.34 -17.94
C ALA A 459 -21.04 -0.96 -18.65
N LEU A 460 -21.12 -2.29 -18.71
CA LEU A 460 -22.19 -3.04 -19.39
C LEU A 460 -23.24 -3.66 -18.46
N SER A 461 -23.07 -3.59 -17.13
CA SER A 461 -23.98 -4.21 -16.15
C SER A 461 -24.73 -3.20 -15.28
N ASN A 462 -24.58 -1.92 -15.53
CA ASN A 462 -25.25 -0.87 -14.79
C ASN A 462 -26.74 -0.83 -15.14
N TYR A 463 -27.58 -1.40 -14.28
CA TYR A 463 -29.03 -1.45 -14.48
C TYR A 463 -29.73 -0.38 -13.64
N PHE A 464 -30.48 0.47 -14.32
CA PHE A 464 -31.38 1.47 -13.74
C PHE A 464 -32.71 1.35 -14.46
N ARG A 465 -33.70 0.77 -13.81
CA ARG A 465 -34.98 0.38 -14.41
C ARG A 465 -35.64 1.52 -15.14
N GLU A 466 -35.77 2.69 -14.49
CA GLU A 466 -36.50 3.85 -15.01
C GLU A 466 -35.77 4.41 -16.26
N LEU A 467 -34.46 4.28 -16.33
CA LEU A 467 -33.65 4.63 -17.50
C LEU A 467 -33.83 3.62 -18.65
N ASP A 468 -33.90 2.33 -18.30
CA ASP A 468 -34.12 1.25 -19.26
C ASP A 468 -35.54 1.31 -19.86
N ASP A 469 -36.53 1.57 -19.03
CA ASP A 469 -37.94 1.81 -19.46
C ASP A 469 -38.00 3.00 -20.44
N LEU A 470 -37.26 4.10 -20.18
CA LEU A 470 -37.21 5.27 -21.03
C LEU A 470 -36.48 4.96 -22.37
N ASN A 471 -35.42 4.21 -22.36
CA ASN A 471 -34.71 3.77 -23.57
C ASN A 471 -35.58 2.80 -24.39
N THR A 472 -36.27 1.87 -23.74
CA THR A 472 -37.15 0.89 -24.40
C THR A 472 -38.34 1.55 -25.08
N ALA A 473 -38.89 2.61 -24.47
CA ALA A 473 -39.95 3.41 -25.06
C ALA A 473 -39.53 4.18 -26.32
N ARG A 474 -38.24 4.27 -26.61
CA ARG A 474 -37.64 4.94 -27.79
C ARG A 474 -38.08 6.40 -27.93
N TYR A 475 -38.27 7.09 -26.81
CA TYR A 475 -38.61 8.52 -26.82
C TYR A 475 -37.45 9.39 -27.31
N LEU A 476 -36.21 8.91 -27.14
CA LEU A 476 -35.00 9.58 -27.56
C LEU A 476 -34.39 8.89 -28.78
N GLN A 477 -33.76 9.67 -29.66
CA GLN A 477 -33.05 9.16 -30.84
C GLN A 477 -31.80 8.36 -30.48
N GLN A 478 -31.16 8.68 -29.34
CA GLN A 478 -30.01 8.00 -28.80
C GLN A 478 -30.32 7.52 -27.39
N PRO A 479 -29.89 6.31 -27.03
CA PRO A 479 -30.10 5.81 -25.67
C PRO A 479 -29.23 6.58 -24.66
N LEU A 480 -29.70 6.62 -23.43
CA LEU A 480 -28.97 7.12 -22.28
C LEU A 480 -28.37 5.97 -21.49
N TYR A 481 -27.22 6.20 -20.89
CA TYR A 481 -26.49 5.23 -20.11
C TYR A 481 -26.22 5.79 -18.71
N LEU A 482 -26.07 4.89 -17.77
CA LEU A 482 -25.53 5.22 -16.46
C LEU A 482 -24.03 4.89 -16.42
N SER A 483 -23.19 5.87 -16.14
CA SER A 483 -21.73 5.78 -16.24
C SER A 483 -21.05 6.30 -14.98
N ALA A 484 -20.00 5.64 -14.57
CA ALA A 484 -19.12 6.12 -13.49
C ALA A 484 -18.32 7.33 -13.96
N GLY A 485 -18.70 8.52 -13.49
CA GLY A 485 -18.20 9.80 -13.96
C GLY A 485 -18.68 10.19 -15.35
N LEU A 486 -18.34 11.38 -15.77
CA LEU A 486 -18.56 11.83 -17.15
C LEU A 486 -17.49 11.22 -18.06
N PRO A 487 -17.87 10.57 -19.17
CA PRO A 487 -16.90 10.11 -20.14
C PRO A 487 -16.15 11.31 -20.75
N SER A 488 -14.85 11.16 -20.97
CA SER A 488 -14.09 12.14 -21.73
C SER A 488 -14.62 12.19 -23.15
N LEU A 489 -14.96 13.38 -23.63
CA LEU A 489 -15.38 13.59 -25.01
C LEU A 489 -14.14 13.43 -25.91
N SER A 490 -14.03 12.28 -26.56
CA SER A 490 -12.82 11.82 -27.26
C SER A 490 -12.55 12.53 -28.60
N SER A 491 -13.49 13.33 -29.09
CA SER A 491 -13.31 14.10 -30.35
C SER A 491 -14.08 15.40 -30.33
N GLU A 492 -13.58 16.37 -31.12
CA GLU A 492 -14.27 17.62 -31.39
C GLU A 492 -15.65 17.38 -32.02
N GLU A 493 -15.77 16.33 -32.85
CA GLU A 493 -17.03 15.92 -33.49
C GLU A 493 -18.08 15.46 -32.49
N ALA A 494 -17.70 14.70 -31.43
CA ALA A 494 -18.62 14.28 -30.39
C ALA A 494 -19.15 15.46 -29.58
N SER A 495 -18.26 16.40 -29.24
CA SER A 495 -18.64 17.66 -28.58
C SER A 495 -19.59 18.48 -29.43
N ALA A 496 -19.26 18.69 -30.73
CA ALA A 496 -20.09 19.42 -31.69
C ALA A 496 -21.46 18.74 -31.87
N GLY A 497 -21.50 17.44 -31.91
CA GLY A 497 -22.76 16.66 -31.98
C GLY A 497 -23.69 16.89 -30.77
N LEU A 498 -23.13 16.91 -29.55
CA LEU A 498 -23.89 17.21 -28.33
C LEU A 498 -24.36 18.66 -28.27
N PHE A 499 -23.53 19.62 -28.71
CA PHE A 499 -23.93 21.01 -28.82
C PHE A 499 -25.10 21.19 -29.83
N ALA A 500 -24.96 20.61 -31.01
CA ALA A 500 -26.03 20.69 -32.04
C ALA A 500 -27.34 20.01 -31.54
N PHE A 501 -27.22 18.92 -30.78
CA PHE A 501 -28.39 18.30 -30.16
C PHE A 501 -29.03 19.21 -29.10
N ALA A 502 -28.24 19.78 -28.18
CA ALA A 502 -28.74 20.66 -27.13
C ALA A 502 -29.41 21.93 -27.73
N ASP A 503 -28.79 22.56 -28.75
CA ASP A 503 -29.35 23.74 -29.44
C ASP A 503 -30.67 23.41 -30.14
N ARG A 504 -30.74 22.28 -30.83
CA ARG A 504 -31.99 21.84 -31.50
C ARG A 504 -33.17 21.73 -30.53
N ILE A 505 -32.93 21.09 -29.34
CA ILE A 505 -33.97 20.99 -28.33
C ILE A 505 -34.33 22.38 -27.77
N GLY A 506 -33.34 23.26 -27.53
CA GLY A 506 -33.61 24.63 -27.10
C GLY A 506 -34.45 25.44 -28.11
N VAL A 507 -34.30 25.20 -29.41
CA VAL A 507 -35.16 25.79 -30.42
C VAL A 507 -36.57 25.22 -30.37
N LEU A 508 -36.72 23.90 -30.22
CA LEU A 508 -38.03 23.24 -30.06
C LEU A 508 -38.76 23.70 -28.81
N GLU A 509 -38.06 23.94 -27.73
CA GLU A 509 -38.60 24.48 -26.48
C GLU A 509 -39.21 25.87 -26.65
N LYS A 510 -38.44 26.78 -27.28
CA LYS A 510 -38.93 28.14 -27.61
C LYS A 510 -40.16 28.13 -28.49
N GLN A 511 -40.40 27.09 -29.29
CA GLN A 511 -41.54 26.87 -30.11
C GLN A 511 -42.70 26.16 -29.40
N GLY A 512 -42.51 25.78 -28.11
CA GLY A 512 -43.50 25.07 -27.34
C GLY A 512 -43.67 23.57 -27.70
N GLY A 513 -42.70 23.01 -28.47
CA GLY A 513 -42.76 21.65 -28.99
C GLY A 513 -41.88 20.60 -28.20
N ALA A 514 -41.07 21.06 -27.24
CA ALA A 514 -40.20 20.18 -26.51
C ALA A 514 -40.96 19.44 -25.36
N ARG A 515 -40.84 18.14 -25.33
CA ARG A 515 -41.42 17.30 -24.26
C ARG A 515 -40.50 17.32 -23.02
N PRO A 516 -40.99 17.01 -21.81
CA PRO A 516 -40.13 16.90 -20.60
C PRO A 516 -38.92 15.98 -20.79
N VAL A 517 -39.11 14.85 -21.49
CA VAL A 517 -38.00 13.93 -21.80
C VAL A 517 -36.94 14.54 -22.73
N ASP A 518 -37.32 15.39 -23.68
CA ASP A 518 -36.37 16.08 -24.59
C ASP A 518 -35.54 17.11 -23.80
N ARG A 519 -36.20 17.87 -22.89
CA ARG A 519 -35.52 18.84 -22.01
C ARG A 519 -34.59 18.13 -21.00
N MET A 520 -35.05 17.01 -20.44
CA MET A 520 -34.17 16.17 -19.58
C MET A 520 -32.92 15.72 -20.36
N ALA A 521 -33.09 15.23 -21.58
CA ALA A 521 -31.97 14.82 -22.45
C ALA A 521 -31.03 16.02 -22.81
N ARG A 522 -31.60 17.23 -23.00
CA ARG A 522 -30.82 18.46 -23.15
C ARG A 522 -29.99 18.75 -21.90
N GLY A 523 -30.57 18.65 -20.71
CA GLY A 523 -29.84 18.81 -19.45
C GLY A 523 -28.68 17.81 -19.31
N VAL A 524 -28.89 16.55 -19.71
CA VAL A 524 -27.83 15.53 -19.76
C VAL A 524 -26.71 15.90 -20.74
N ALA A 525 -27.06 16.39 -21.94
CA ALA A 525 -26.09 16.84 -22.94
C ALA A 525 -25.24 18.02 -22.43
N LEU A 526 -25.89 19.02 -21.84
CA LEU A 526 -25.23 20.19 -21.25
C LEU A 526 -24.33 19.80 -20.07
N THR A 527 -24.74 18.83 -19.25
CA THR A 527 -23.90 18.26 -18.18
C THR A 527 -22.63 17.63 -18.76
N SER A 528 -22.76 16.84 -19.82
CA SER A 528 -21.62 16.20 -20.53
C SER A 528 -20.69 17.24 -21.16
N LEU A 529 -21.22 18.37 -21.58
CA LEU A 529 -20.46 19.53 -22.10
C LEU A 529 -19.91 20.44 -21.00
N LYS A 530 -20.11 20.08 -19.72
CA LYS A 530 -19.71 20.85 -18.52
C LYS A 530 -20.38 22.24 -18.41
N ASN A 531 -21.49 22.47 -19.12
CA ASN A 531 -22.33 23.65 -18.95
C ASN A 531 -23.39 23.39 -17.85
N PHE A 532 -22.90 23.28 -16.61
CA PHE A 532 -23.71 22.90 -15.47
C PHE A 532 -24.85 23.88 -15.13
N PRO A 533 -24.63 25.23 -15.17
CA PRO A 533 -25.70 26.17 -14.85
C PRO A 533 -26.93 26.01 -15.74
N GLU A 534 -26.73 25.91 -17.06
CA GLU A 534 -27.81 25.74 -18.00
C GLU A 534 -28.47 24.36 -17.90
N ALA A 535 -27.65 23.33 -17.66
CA ALA A 535 -28.13 21.96 -17.38
C ALA A 535 -29.09 21.91 -16.18
N ILE A 536 -28.73 22.58 -15.09
CA ILE A 536 -29.54 22.64 -13.86
C ILE A 536 -30.88 23.37 -14.12
N VAL A 537 -30.86 24.46 -14.87
CA VAL A 537 -32.09 25.21 -15.24
C VAL A 537 -33.05 24.31 -16.02
N GLU A 538 -32.57 23.59 -17.04
CA GLU A 538 -33.38 22.64 -17.80
C GLU A 538 -33.97 21.54 -16.93
N LEU A 539 -33.17 20.93 -16.08
CA LEU A 539 -33.59 19.85 -15.21
C LEU A 539 -34.53 20.33 -14.12
N ASN A 540 -34.40 21.57 -13.64
CA ASN A 540 -35.37 22.19 -12.72
C ASN A 540 -36.76 22.24 -13.36
N GLY A 541 -36.88 22.77 -14.58
CA GLY A 541 -38.15 22.83 -15.27
C GLY A 541 -38.81 21.47 -15.50
N VAL A 542 -38.02 20.45 -15.79
CA VAL A 542 -38.48 19.06 -15.91
C VAL A 542 -39.04 18.52 -14.59
N ILE A 543 -38.30 18.74 -13.48
CA ILE A 543 -38.71 18.24 -12.16
C ILE A 543 -39.89 19.02 -11.58
N GLU A 544 -40.05 20.31 -11.91
CA GLU A 544 -41.24 21.10 -11.56
C GLU A 544 -42.48 20.58 -12.26
N GLU A 545 -42.38 20.11 -13.51
CA GLU A 545 -43.48 19.50 -14.24
C GLU A 545 -43.81 18.07 -13.76
N ASP A 546 -42.77 17.27 -13.51
CA ASP A 546 -42.91 15.90 -12.99
C ASP A 546 -41.90 15.61 -11.87
N PRO A 547 -42.28 15.90 -10.60
CA PRO A 547 -41.42 15.61 -9.45
C PRO A 547 -41.09 14.12 -9.23
N ARG A 548 -41.77 13.22 -9.95
CA ARG A 548 -41.54 11.78 -9.87
C ARG A 548 -40.63 11.24 -10.97
N PHE A 549 -40.02 12.11 -11.74
CA PHE A 549 -39.12 11.72 -12.83
C PHE A 549 -37.73 11.37 -12.26
N ALA A 550 -37.53 10.15 -11.79
CA ALA A 550 -36.34 9.70 -11.11
C ALA A 550 -35.05 9.90 -11.93
N VAL A 551 -35.09 9.74 -13.26
CA VAL A 551 -33.91 9.96 -14.13
C VAL A 551 -33.49 11.45 -14.14
N ALA A 552 -34.44 12.37 -14.13
CA ALA A 552 -34.18 13.81 -14.07
C ALA A 552 -33.58 14.21 -12.71
N LEU A 553 -34.09 13.63 -11.60
CA LEU A 553 -33.51 13.82 -10.26
C LEU A 553 -32.05 13.34 -10.20
N MET A 554 -31.77 12.14 -10.71
CA MET A 554 -30.40 11.61 -10.79
C MET A 554 -29.48 12.50 -11.63
N ALA A 555 -29.93 12.99 -12.76
CA ALA A 555 -29.17 13.86 -13.65
C ALA A 555 -28.90 15.24 -13.01
N ARG A 556 -29.90 15.86 -12.35
CA ARG A 556 -29.73 17.14 -11.66
C ARG A 556 -28.81 17.03 -10.45
N GLY A 557 -28.99 15.99 -9.64
CA GLY A 557 -28.10 15.73 -8.51
C GLY A 557 -26.63 15.62 -8.92
N TYR A 558 -26.34 14.95 -10.06
CA TYR A 558 -24.99 14.89 -10.59
C TYR A 558 -24.50 16.26 -11.12
N ALA A 559 -25.33 17.03 -11.85
CA ALA A 559 -24.96 18.33 -12.37
C ALA A 559 -24.63 19.33 -11.24
N LEU A 560 -25.46 19.34 -10.16
CA LEU A 560 -25.22 20.13 -8.94
C LEU A 560 -23.89 19.75 -8.28
N TYR A 561 -23.65 18.46 -8.09
CA TYR A 561 -22.38 17.97 -7.57
C TYR A 561 -21.18 18.43 -8.43
N ALA A 562 -21.25 18.24 -9.74
CA ALA A 562 -20.17 18.58 -10.65
C ALA A 562 -19.90 20.11 -10.68
N GLN A 563 -20.95 20.92 -10.60
CA GLN A 563 -20.83 22.38 -10.46
C GLN A 563 -20.14 22.76 -9.14
N ALA A 564 -20.58 22.17 -8.02
CA ALA A 564 -19.97 22.41 -6.72
C ALA A 564 -18.49 22.04 -6.67
N VAL A 565 -18.13 20.88 -7.22
CA VAL A 565 -16.71 20.46 -7.32
C VAL A 565 -15.89 21.39 -8.19
N SER A 566 -16.46 21.85 -9.32
CA SER A 566 -15.79 22.84 -10.20
C SER A 566 -15.50 24.15 -9.46
N ARG A 567 -16.45 24.64 -8.64
CA ARG A 567 -16.25 25.84 -7.80
C ARG A 567 -15.16 25.63 -6.75
N LEU A 568 -15.15 24.46 -6.10
CA LEU A 568 -14.15 24.12 -5.07
C LEU A 568 -12.75 23.91 -5.63
N ALA A 569 -12.64 23.50 -6.89
CA ALA A 569 -11.37 23.23 -7.57
C ALA A 569 -10.76 24.47 -8.24
N SER A 570 -11.50 25.58 -8.41
CA SER A 570 -10.99 26.80 -9.06
C SER A 570 -9.88 27.42 -8.20
N PRO A 571 -8.63 27.49 -8.67
CA PRO A 571 -7.56 28.13 -7.91
C PRO A 571 -7.83 29.64 -7.88
N HIS A 572 -7.96 30.19 -6.69
CA HIS A 572 -7.90 31.64 -6.52
C HIS A 572 -6.49 32.12 -6.88
N GLN A 573 -6.32 32.67 -8.08
CA GLN A 573 -5.06 33.25 -8.50
C GLN A 573 -4.72 34.43 -7.62
N ASP A 574 -3.50 34.40 -7.10
CA ASP A 574 -2.71 35.44 -6.43
C ASP A 574 -3.45 36.64 -5.80
N THR A 575 -3.53 36.57 -4.50
CA THR A 575 -4.11 37.59 -3.63
C THR A 575 -3.16 38.75 -3.39
N SER A 576 -3.31 39.82 -4.13
CA SER A 576 -2.76 41.14 -3.77
C SER A 576 -3.82 42.22 -3.44
N SER A 577 -5.11 41.87 -3.42
CA SER A 577 -6.18 42.82 -3.05
C SER A 577 -7.21 42.14 -2.12
N GLY A 578 -7.58 42.81 -1.05
CA GLY A 578 -8.46 42.30 0.03
C GLY A 578 -9.92 41.99 -0.36
N GLU A 579 -10.29 42.15 -1.64
CA GLU A 579 -11.61 41.78 -2.17
C GLU A 579 -11.80 40.28 -2.39
N THR A 580 -10.73 39.53 -2.53
CA THR A 580 -10.73 38.11 -2.93
C THR A 580 -11.12 37.12 -1.82
N GLN A 581 -11.03 37.50 -0.55
CA GLN A 581 -11.35 36.61 0.58
C GLN A 581 -12.86 36.45 0.80
N GLY A 582 -13.65 37.50 0.48
CA GLY A 582 -15.11 37.47 0.54
C GLY A 582 -15.72 36.58 -0.54
N ASP A 583 -15.17 36.65 -1.76
CA ASP A 583 -15.65 35.86 -2.90
C ASP A 583 -15.38 34.37 -2.72
N ALA A 584 -14.21 34.00 -2.17
CA ALA A 584 -13.88 32.62 -1.88
C ALA A 584 -14.81 31.98 -0.83
N VAL A 585 -15.21 32.74 0.18
CA VAL A 585 -16.17 32.30 1.21
C VAL A 585 -17.56 32.14 0.60
N LEU A 586 -17.99 33.04 -0.30
CA LEU A 586 -19.26 32.97 -0.99
C LEU A 586 -19.32 31.76 -1.94
N GLU A 587 -18.28 31.55 -2.73
CA GLU A 587 -18.17 30.39 -3.64
C GLU A 587 -18.25 29.06 -2.86
N ARG A 588 -17.49 28.96 -1.75
CA ARG A 588 -17.55 27.78 -0.90
C ARG A 588 -18.95 27.56 -0.30
N ARG A 589 -19.62 28.64 0.14
CA ARG A 589 -20.98 28.54 0.69
C ARG A 589 -21.98 28.10 -0.39
N THR A 590 -21.84 28.62 -1.60
CA THR A 590 -22.65 28.24 -2.75
C THR A 590 -22.44 26.76 -3.10
N ALA A 591 -21.19 26.31 -3.16
CA ALA A 591 -20.86 24.92 -3.42
C ALA A 591 -21.44 23.98 -2.34
N MET A 592 -21.40 24.37 -1.07
CA MET A 592 -22.03 23.57 0.01
C MET A 592 -23.55 23.48 -0.13
N LYS A 593 -24.21 24.55 -0.59
CA LYS A 593 -25.64 24.51 -0.88
C LYS A 593 -25.93 23.60 -2.07
N GLU A 594 -25.18 23.70 -3.15
CA GLU A 594 -25.32 22.82 -4.33
C GLU A 594 -25.14 21.33 -3.95
N LEU A 595 -24.17 21.00 -3.08
CA LEU A 595 -24.01 19.63 -2.57
C LEU A 595 -25.21 19.18 -1.73
N SER A 596 -25.77 20.07 -0.91
CA SER A 596 -26.97 19.78 -0.12
C SER A 596 -28.20 19.54 -1.02
N ASP A 597 -28.35 20.36 -2.07
CA ASP A 597 -29.43 20.24 -3.05
C ASP A 597 -29.28 18.93 -3.86
N ALA A 598 -28.05 18.53 -4.20
CA ALA A 598 -27.76 17.24 -4.83
C ALA A 598 -28.14 16.05 -3.94
N ILE A 599 -27.85 16.12 -2.63
CA ILE A 599 -28.28 15.10 -1.67
C ILE A 599 -29.82 15.01 -1.63
N ALA A 600 -30.50 16.15 -1.62
CA ALA A 600 -31.96 16.19 -1.62
C ALA A 600 -32.57 15.53 -2.88
N ASP A 601 -31.96 15.72 -4.05
CA ASP A 601 -32.36 15.04 -5.28
C ASP A 601 -32.22 13.52 -5.19
N TYR A 602 -31.08 13.04 -4.63
CA TYR A 602 -30.91 11.60 -4.43
C TYR A 602 -31.89 11.05 -3.38
N ASP A 603 -32.20 11.82 -2.34
CA ASP A 603 -33.25 11.42 -1.36
C ASP A 603 -34.64 11.36 -2.01
N ALA A 604 -34.99 12.30 -2.87
CA ALA A 604 -36.23 12.28 -3.63
C ALA A 604 -36.28 11.06 -4.59
N ALA A 605 -35.19 10.77 -5.28
CA ALA A 605 -35.07 9.58 -6.13
C ALA A 605 -35.22 8.28 -5.33
N LEU A 606 -34.61 8.20 -4.14
CA LEU A 606 -34.72 7.07 -3.22
C LEU A 606 -36.13 6.91 -2.60
N ALA A 607 -36.84 8.01 -2.39
CA ALA A 607 -38.27 7.97 -1.95
C ALA A 607 -39.15 7.35 -3.03
N LEU A 608 -38.82 7.54 -4.31
CA LEU A 608 -39.52 6.91 -5.43
C LEU A 608 -39.13 5.45 -5.60
N ASN A 609 -37.82 5.16 -5.50
CA ASN A 609 -37.28 3.82 -5.65
C ASN A 609 -36.18 3.56 -4.60
N PRO A 610 -36.50 2.96 -3.43
CA PRO A 610 -35.56 2.65 -2.36
C PRO A 610 -34.43 1.68 -2.78
N ARG A 611 -34.60 0.96 -3.91
CA ARG A 611 -33.61 0.05 -4.47
C ARG A 611 -32.71 0.70 -5.52
N LEU A 612 -32.75 2.02 -5.69
CA LEU A 612 -31.90 2.74 -6.61
C LEU A 612 -30.47 2.82 -6.04
N VAL A 613 -29.69 1.78 -6.31
CA VAL A 613 -28.35 1.58 -5.73
C VAL A 613 -27.41 2.76 -6.00
N TYR A 614 -27.50 3.35 -7.19
CA TYR A 614 -26.64 4.46 -7.60
C TYR A 614 -26.95 5.77 -6.86
N ALA A 615 -28.19 5.99 -6.44
CA ALA A 615 -28.52 7.14 -5.61
C ALA A 615 -27.89 7.00 -4.20
N TRP A 616 -27.94 5.80 -3.59
CA TRP A 616 -27.21 5.53 -2.37
C TRP A 616 -25.71 5.74 -2.51
N PHE A 617 -25.13 5.24 -3.61
CA PHE A 617 -23.70 5.37 -3.89
C PHE A 617 -23.30 6.84 -4.06
N ASN A 618 -23.99 7.60 -4.92
CA ASN A 618 -23.71 9.00 -5.18
C ASN A 618 -23.83 9.85 -3.92
N LYS A 619 -24.87 9.61 -3.12
CA LYS A 619 -25.04 10.26 -1.82
C LYS A 619 -23.86 9.97 -0.88
N GLY A 620 -23.39 8.73 -0.83
CA GLY A 620 -22.21 8.32 -0.07
C GLY A 620 -20.94 9.05 -0.53
N CYS A 621 -20.74 9.22 -1.84
CA CYS A 621 -19.60 9.96 -2.39
C CYS A 621 -19.63 11.44 -1.99
N ILE A 622 -20.80 12.09 -1.97
CA ILE A 622 -20.93 13.48 -1.50
C ILE A 622 -20.59 13.58 -0.01
N TYR A 623 -21.10 12.71 0.84
CA TYR A 623 -20.72 12.71 2.25
C TYR A 623 -19.24 12.44 2.47
N TYR A 624 -18.62 11.58 1.65
CA TYR A 624 -17.18 11.37 1.67
C TYR A 624 -16.41 12.66 1.34
N LEU A 625 -16.83 13.40 0.31
CA LEU A 625 -16.28 14.70 -0.07
C LEU A 625 -16.44 15.73 1.07
N LEU A 626 -17.59 15.71 1.76
CA LEU A 626 -17.87 16.57 2.93
C LEU A 626 -17.12 16.11 4.21
N GLN A 627 -16.31 15.05 4.13
CA GLN A 627 -15.58 14.42 5.22
C GLN A 627 -16.47 13.81 6.33
N ASP A 628 -17.75 13.64 6.08
CA ASP A 628 -18.64 12.86 6.95
C ASP A 628 -18.53 11.38 6.57
N PHE A 629 -17.41 10.77 6.95
CA PHE A 629 -17.10 9.39 6.61
C PHE A 629 -18.04 8.37 7.26
N GLY A 630 -18.66 8.72 8.39
CA GLY A 630 -19.64 7.86 9.05
C GLY A 630 -20.92 7.72 8.22
N THR A 631 -21.51 8.82 7.81
CA THR A 631 -22.70 8.86 6.95
C THR A 631 -22.39 8.30 5.56
N ALA A 632 -21.20 8.58 5.00
CA ALA A 632 -20.74 7.99 3.75
C ALA A 632 -20.74 6.46 3.82
N ALA A 633 -20.14 5.88 4.85
CA ALA A 633 -20.11 4.42 5.05
C ALA A 633 -21.52 3.82 5.19
N ALA A 634 -22.45 4.52 5.87
CA ALA A 634 -23.83 4.08 5.98
C ALA A 634 -24.55 4.07 4.61
N CYS A 635 -24.33 5.09 3.77
CA CYS A 635 -24.87 5.14 2.40
C CYS A 635 -24.30 4.02 1.52
N PHE A 636 -23.00 3.81 1.56
CA PHE A 636 -22.36 2.70 0.83
C PHE A 636 -22.82 1.33 1.35
N THR A 637 -23.14 1.20 2.65
CA THR A 637 -23.73 -0.02 3.20
C THR A 637 -25.07 -0.30 2.55
N LYS A 638 -25.92 0.71 2.39
CA LYS A 638 -27.19 0.55 1.66
C LYS A 638 -27.00 0.17 0.20
N ALA A 639 -25.95 0.72 -0.44
CA ALA A 639 -25.61 0.36 -1.82
C ALA A 639 -25.22 -1.13 -1.94
N VAL A 640 -24.33 -1.64 -1.07
CA VAL A 640 -23.89 -3.05 -1.12
C VAL A 640 -24.95 -4.03 -0.60
N GLU A 641 -25.86 -3.62 0.29
CA GLU A 641 -27.03 -4.41 0.69
C GLU A 641 -28.00 -4.60 -0.49
N THR A 642 -28.10 -3.58 -1.35
CA THR A 642 -28.99 -3.59 -2.52
C THR A 642 -28.37 -4.35 -3.69
N ASP A 643 -27.06 -4.15 -3.94
CA ASP A 643 -26.27 -4.85 -4.95
C ASP A 643 -24.97 -5.37 -4.33
N PRO A 644 -24.92 -6.64 -3.92
CA PRO A 644 -23.74 -7.27 -3.34
C PRO A 644 -22.53 -7.40 -4.31
N ASP A 645 -22.73 -7.18 -5.59
CA ASP A 645 -21.69 -7.21 -6.62
C ASP A 645 -21.14 -5.80 -6.95
N PHE A 646 -21.53 -4.76 -6.19
CA PHE A 646 -21.11 -3.38 -6.41
C PHE A 646 -19.72 -3.10 -5.82
N GLY A 647 -18.67 -3.45 -6.57
CA GLY A 647 -17.27 -3.34 -6.14
C GLY A 647 -16.84 -1.94 -5.72
N GLU A 648 -17.25 -0.91 -6.47
CA GLU A 648 -16.92 0.49 -6.19
C GLU A 648 -17.54 0.99 -4.87
N ALA A 649 -18.71 0.46 -4.50
CA ALA A 649 -19.34 0.80 -3.22
C ALA A 649 -18.57 0.16 -2.04
N TYR A 650 -18.11 -1.07 -2.17
CA TYR A 650 -17.19 -1.67 -1.18
C TYR A 650 -15.89 -0.87 -1.09
N PHE A 651 -15.34 -0.46 -2.23
CA PHE A 651 -14.10 0.32 -2.26
C PHE A 651 -14.23 1.64 -1.51
N ASN A 652 -15.25 2.45 -1.84
CA ASN A 652 -15.49 3.74 -1.19
C ASN A 652 -15.87 3.58 0.29
N ARG A 653 -16.58 2.50 0.66
CA ARG A 653 -16.84 2.17 2.07
C ARG A 653 -15.57 1.81 2.81
N GLY A 654 -14.69 1.02 2.20
CA GLY A 654 -13.38 0.69 2.73
C GLY A 654 -12.51 1.94 2.96
N LEU A 655 -12.49 2.88 2.01
CA LEU A 655 -11.84 4.19 2.18
C LEU A 655 -12.45 4.98 3.35
N SER A 656 -13.78 5.00 3.50
CA SER A 656 -14.48 5.66 4.60
C SER A 656 -14.08 5.04 5.95
N HIS A 657 -13.97 3.70 6.02
CA HIS A 657 -13.52 2.99 7.21
C HIS A 657 -12.05 3.29 7.55
N LEU A 658 -11.18 3.47 6.55
CA LEU A 658 -9.79 3.92 6.79
C LEU A 658 -9.76 5.31 7.43
N LYS A 659 -10.55 6.25 6.93
CA LYS A 659 -10.64 7.61 7.47
C LYS A 659 -11.19 7.67 8.89
N THR A 660 -12.05 6.72 9.28
CA THR A 660 -12.59 6.59 10.65
C THR A 660 -11.72 5.71 11.56
N GLY A 661 -10.59 5.19 11.10
CA GLY A 661 -9.67 4.35 11.87
C GLY A 661 -10.10 2.89 12.02
N ASN A 662 -11.18 2.45 11.38
CA ASN A 662 -11.67 1.07 11.43
C ASN A 662 -10.95 0.19 10.40
N LYS A 663 -9.69 -0.17 10.71
CA LYS A 663 -8.83 -0.95 9.81
C LYS A 663 -9.40 -2.32 9.44
N ASN A 664 -10.07 -3.02 10.39
CA ASN A 664 -10.59 -4.36 10.12
C ASN A 664 -11.74 -4.36 9.11
N SER A 665 -12.69 -3.42 9.23
CA SER A 665 -13.77 -3.27 8.27
C SER A 665 -13.25 -2.80 6.91
N ALA A 666 -12.29 -1.85 6.92
CA ALA A 666 -11.65 -1.39 5.70
C ALA A 666 -10.99 -2.54 4.95
N PHE A 667 -10.24 -3.40 5.65
CA PHE A 667 -9.57 -4.55 5.04
C PHE A 667 -10.58 -5.50 4.37
N THR A 668 -11.68 -5.80 5.06
CA THR A 668 -12.74 -6.68 4.53
C THR A 668 -13.38 -6.10 3.26
N ASP A 669 -13.70 -4.81 3.28
CA ASP A 669 -14.31 -4.13 2.14
C ASP A 669 -13.35 -4.00 0.95
N LEU A 670 -12.09 -3.67 1.18
CA LEU A 670 -11.08 -3.58 0.14
C LEU A 670 -10.78 -4.94 -0.50
N SER A 671 -10.72 -6.02 0.30
CA SER A 671 -10.58 -7.38 -0.24
C SER A 671 -11.77 -7.73 -1.14
N LYS A 672 -13.00 -7.43 -0.69
CA LYS A 672 -14.22 -7.68 -1.49
C LYS A 672 -14.26 -6.81 -2.76
N ALA A 673 -13.89 -5.54 -2.67
CA ALA A 673 -13.80 -4.66 -3.83
C ALA A 673 -12.79 -5.18 -4.87
N GLY A 674 -11.62 -5.63 -4.42
CA GLY A 674 -10.61 -6.26 -5.28
C GLY A 674 -11.11 -7.54 -5.93
N GLU A 675 -11.79 -8.42 -5.17
CA GLU A 675 -12.46 -9.61 -5.70
C GLU A 675 -13.45 -9.25 -6.81
N LEU A 676 -14.19 -8.14 -6.66
CA LEU A 676 -15.14 -7.65 -7.67
C LEU A 676 -14.48 -6.87 -8.81
N GLY A 677 -13.15 -6.75 -8.83
CA GLY A 677 -12.39 -6.20 -9.95
C GLY A 677 -11.93 -4.75 -9.78
N VAL A 678 -12.06 -4.17 -8.59
CA VAL A 678 -11.56 -2.81 -8.30
C VAL A 678 -10.07 -2.86 -7.99
N LEU A 679 -9.25 -2.65 -9.02
CA LEU A 679 -7.79 -2.80 -9.01
C LEU A 679 -7.07 -2.02 -7.88
N PRO A 680 -7.37 -0.73 -7.60
CA PRO A 680 -6.69 0.03 -6.56
C PRO A 680 -6.83 -0.56 -5.14
N SER A 681 -7.79 -1.46 -4.92
CA SER A 681 -8.01 -2.11 -3.63
C SER A 681 -6.79 -2.88 -3.14
N TYR A 682 -6.13 -3.64 -4.02
CA TYR A 682 -4.97 -4.44 -3.65
C TYR A 682 -3.74 -3.58 -3.35
N ASN A 683 -3.60 -2.41 -4.00
CA ASN A 683 -2.56 -1.45 -3.66
C ASN A 683 -2.73 -0.91 -2.24
N LEU A 684 -3.98 -0.67 -1.81
CA LEU A 684 -4.28 -0.24 -0.44
C LEU A 684 -4.04 -1.36 0.58
N LEU A 685 -4.47 -2.59 0.28
CA LEU A 685 -4.27 -3.73 1.16
C LEU A 685 -2.79 -3.95 1.49
N LYS A 686 -1.89 -3.75 0.52
CA LYS A 686 -0.43 -3.79 0.73
C LYS A 686 0.11 -2.69 1.64
N ARG A 687 -0.49 -1.48 1.59
CA ARG A 687 -0.08 -0.34 2.45
C ARG A 687 -0.58 -0.47 3.88
N MET A 688 -1.57 -1.29 4.12
CA MET A 688 -2.21 -1.47 5.43
C MET A 688 -1.52 -2.50 6.33
N LYS A 689 -0.50 -3.17 5.80
CA LYS A 689 0.32 -4.15 6.54
C LYS A 689 1.23 -3.51 7.55
#